data_ae05159234695a6b66747dc4bfaa16dd
#
_entry.id   ae05159234695a6b66747dc4bfaa16dd
#
_cell.length_a   1.000
_cell.length_b   1.000
_cell.length_c   1.000
_cell.angle_alpha   90.00
_cell.angle_beta   90.00
_cell.angle_gamma   90.00
#
_symmetry.space_group_name_H-M   'P 1'
#
loop_
_entity.id
_entity.type
_entity.pdbx_description
1 polymer ?
#
loop_
_entity_poly.entity_id
_entity_poly.type
_entity_poly.pdbx_seq_one_letter_code
_entity_poly.pdbx_strand_id
1 'polypeptide(L)'
;SSDVNMTTSVSGDATCGGILALSNTATVVANCVYSGTISGSLATNCGGIVGWALDATTIQNCLFVGDMDIVMNTSSSAISRNSSSKGTVVNCYALDGFQGTVDNNTTLLTQEEIASGKAAFLLGMGQKLGTDAIPSPLSTDKVYASAETCSGEGATGFTNVQGEAQMPAHTYDGFRCTECGALNEHFMTPEDGVYKISTPEQMVWLAEMVNSGHPFMDVQLTSDLDMSAYPEYPMIGRAAFPYRAHFDGQHHKVSNLNLNYPEGSGIGLFCTIGSTSVIENLTLDNTCSILGRTHVGLIGHSQGAGYITLNGLGNQGSVAAVPSSAGGSTDAGVGGIIGNSNNGCLGEINNCWFTGTIPSGTSCAYISGWTGSNQFTLNGCWAVSESTTIVVEATSLARRGSGVALNNCAATYGTQTTRVTPEQVASGELCYIVNGKSSDNPVWHQTIGTDAYPTLTGTDVVYVVGTKNCDGTDGDSFGFSNVDEGFQQTPHQIDASTGLCSVCGQPDEDEDGYLLISTPQALRWVAEQINSGARTSMNFRLTSNIDLSGENWTPIGNDTYPFSGNMDGGRHTISNMIVESANVAGLFGTVEKGSLHDLLIDASCSVKGASYVGGLVGHTRGGYITEIANVGVMCPVTNVGVGGTAAAGIIGNANSGNITNITN
;
A
#
# COMPACT_ATOMS: atom_id res chain seq x y z
N SER A 1 -28.29 8.10 -20.87
CA SER A 1 -27.45 7.04 -21.47
C SER A 1 -26.63 7.64 -22.61
N SER A 2 -25.43 7.15 -22.78
CA SER A 2 -24.55 7.45 -23.92
C SER A 2 -24.23 6.15 -24.64
N ASP A 3 -24.28 6.18 -25.98
CA ASP A 3 -23.87 5.02 -26.76
C ASP A 3 -22.34 4.95 -26.82
N VAL A 4 -21.79 3.74 -26.79
CA VAL A 4 -20.38 3.47 -26.99
C VAL A 4 -20.20 2.88 -28.38
N ASN A 5 -19.50 3.59 -29.27
CA ASN A 5 -19.24 3.14 -30.63
C ASN A 5 -17.74 2.88 -30.83
N MET A 6 -17.39 1.64 -31.09
CA MET A 6 -16.03 1.20 -31.32
C MET A 6 -15.76 1.06 -32.83
N THR A 7 -15.13 2.04 -33.43
CA THR A 7 -14.65 1.94 -34.80
C THR A 7 -13.21 1.41 -34.83
N THR A 8 -13.04 0.15 -35.16
CA THR A 8 -11.73 -0.46 -35.38
C THR A 8 -11.59 -0.95 -36.81
N SER A 9 -10.40 -0.81 -37.38
CA SER A 9 -10.09 -1.31 -38.72
C SER A 9 -9.45 -2.71 -38.71
N VAL A 10 -9.28 -3.30 -37.53
CA VAL A 10 -8.59 -4.59 -37.34
C VAL A 10 -9.48 -5.49 -36.50
N SER A 11 -9.72 -6.71 -36.98
CA SER A 11 -10.35 -7.77 -36.17
C SER A 11 -9.39 -8.16 -35.05
N GLY A 12 -9.84 -8.15 -33.82
CA GLY A 12 -9.00 -8.50 -32.69
C GLY A 12 -9.67 -8.21 -31.35
N ASP A 13 -8.87 -8.14 -30.32
CA ASP A 13 -9.30 -7.95 -28.94
C ASP A 13 -9.69 -6.48 -28.68
N ALA A 14 -10.82 -6.07 -29.24
CA ALA A 14 -11.38 -4.74 -28.98
C ALA A 14 -12.17 -4.77 -27.67
N THR A 15 -11.65 -4.12 -26.64
CA THR A 15 -12.23 -4.08 -25.29
C THR A 15 -13.15 -2.88 -25.15
N CYS A 16 -14.42 -3.08 -24.87
CA CYS A 16 -15.35 -2.01 -24.56
C CYS A 16 -16.30 -2.38 -23.41
N GLY A 17 -16.71 -1.37 -22.66
CA GLY A 17 -17.66 -1.46 -21.56
C GLY A 17 -18.54 -0.22 -21.50
N GLY A 18 -19.77 -0.37 -21.07
CA GLY A 18 -20.72 0.73 -21.01
C GLY A 18 -20.35 1.82 -20.00
N ILE A 19 -19.70 1.44 -18.92
CA ILE A 19 -19.24 2.36 -17.85
C ILE A 19 -17.71 2.47 -17.84
N LEU A 20 -17.00 1.36 -17.88
CA LEU A 20 -15.54 1.32 -17.82
C LEU A 20 -14.99 0.38 -18.88
N ALA A 21 -14.12 0.85 -19.76
CA ALA A 21 -13.53 0.01 -20.80
C ALA A 21 -12.49 -0.96 -20.23
N LEU A 22 -11.59 -0.46 -19.40
CA LEU A 22 -10.44 -1.23 -18.89
C LEU A 22 -10.09 -0.82 -17.46
N SER A 23 -9.96 -1.79 -16.58
CA SER A 23 -9.39 -1.62 -15.24
C SER A 23 -8.02 -2.30 -15.17
N ASN A 24 -6.96 -1.52 -14.97
CA ASN A 24 -5.59 -2.01 -14.81
C ASN A 24 -5.15 -2.09 -13.34
N THR A 25 -6.02 -1.68 -12.42
CA THR A 25 -5.73 -1.65 -10.98
C THR A 25 -6.94 -2.17 -10.21
N ALA A 26 -6.77 -2.36 -8.90
CA ALA A 26 -7.90 -2.63 -8.01
C ALA A 26 -8.91 -1.46 -8.10
N THR A 27 -10.10 -1.74 -8.59
CA THR A 27 -11.14 -0.76 -8.88
C THR A 27 -12.48 -1.26 -8.35
N VAL A 28 -13.29 -0.36 -7.81
CA VAL A 28 -14.69 -0.64 -7.48
C VAL A 28 -15.60 0.10 -8.46
N VAL A 29 -16.45 -0.64 -9.15
CA VAL A 29 -17.53 -0.10 -10.00
C VAL A 29 -18.84 -0.45 -9.32
N ALA A 30 -19.52 0.54 -8.76
CA ALA A 30 -20.69 0.29 -7.92
C ALA A 30 -21.87 1.20 -8.27
N ASN A 31 -23.09 0.71 -8.02
CA ASN A 31 -24.33 1.44 -8.16
C ASN A 31 -24.51 2.08 -9.57
N CYS A 32 -24.14 1.35 -10.61
CA CYS A 32 -24.16 1.84 -11.98
C CYS A 32 -25.31 1.22 -12.77
N VAL A 33 -25.96 2.03 -13.61
CA VAL A 33 -26.94 1.57 -14.59
C VAL A 33 -26.48 1.98 -15.98
N TYR A 34 -26.42 1.02 -16.90
CA TYR A 34 -26.13 1.30 -18.30
C TYR A 34 -27.30 0.85 -19.20
N SER A 35 -27.79 1.77 -20.01
CA SER A 35 -28.94 1.59 -20.89
C SER A 35 -28.69 2.09 -22.32
N GLY A 36 -27.43 2.33 -22.69
CA GLY A 36 -27.05 2.71 -24.06
C GLY A 36 -26.75 1.49 -24.92
N THR A 37 -26.32 1.73 -26.15
CA THR A 37 -25.86 0.70 -27.08
C THR A 37 -24.34 0.66 -27.11
N ILE A 38 -23.76 -0.53 -26.99
CA ILE A 38 -22.34 -0.79 -27.28
C ILE A 38 -22.30 -1.34 -28.71
N SER A 39 -21.67 -0.61 -29.64
CA SER A 39 -21.65 -1.01 -31.05
C SER A 39 -20.24 -1.05 -31.64
N GLY A 40 -20.07 -1.86 -32.67
CA GLY A 40 -18.81 -1.95 -33.43
C GLY A 40 -18.73 -3.19 -34.27
N SER A 41 -18.68 -3.06 -35.60
CA SER A 41 -18.71 -4.18 -36.55
C SER A 41 -17.57 -5.18 -36.43
N LEU A 42 -16.47 -4.81 -35.77
CA LEU A 42 -15.33 -5.68 -35.47
C LEU A 42 -15.04 -5.78 -33.96
N ALA A 43 -15.87 -5.14 -33.14
CA ALA A 43 -15.73 -5.23 -31.68
C ALA A 43 -16.11 -6.62 -31.19
N THR A 44 -15.28 -7.18 -30.34
CA THR A 44 -15.48 -8.49 -29.68
C THR A 44 -15.08 -8.34 -28.24
N ASN A 45 -15.44 -9.31 -27.39
CA ASN A 45 -14.94 -9.35 -26.02
C ASN A 45 -15.34 -8.13 -25.18
N CYS A 46 -16.59 -7.73 -25.21
CA CYS A 46 -17.12 -6.57 -24.49
C CYS A 46 -17.87 -6.98 -23.21
N GLY A 47 -17.88 -6.09 -22.21
CA GLY A 47 -18.74 -6.22 -21.03
C GLY A 47 -19.77 -5.09 -20.99
N GLY A 48 -21.00 -5.39 -20.58
CA GLY A 48 -22.07 -4.38 -20.53
C GLY A 48 -21.79 -3.25 -19.55
N ILE A 49 -21.10 -3.53 -18.47
CA ILE A 49 -20.65 -2.55 -17.48
C ILE A 49 -19.13 -2.34 -17.60
N VAL A 50 -18.33 -3.40 -17.52
CA VAL A 50 -16.86 -3.32 -17.56
C VAL A 50 -16.32 -4.17 -18.70
N GLY A 51 -15.54 -3.57 -19.59
CA GLY A 51 -14.96 -4.24 -20.76
C GLY A 51 -13.86 -5.23 -20.37
N TRP A 52 -12.90 -4.82 -19.59
CA TRP A 52 -11.84 -5.68 -19.05
C TRP A 52 -11.58 -5.33 -17.58
N ALA A 53 -11.72 -6.31 -16.71
CA ALA A 53 -11.47 -6.17 -15.29
C ALA A 53 -10.32 -7.08 -14.85
N LEU A 54 -9.39 -6.57 -14.05
CA LEU A 54 -8.47 -7.39 -13.29
C LEU A 54 -9.18 -8.13 -12.15
N ASP A 55 -8.62 -9.22 -11.65
CA ASP A 55 -9.20 -10.02 -10.55
C ASP A 55 -9.46 -9.19 -9.28
N ALA A 56 -8.66 -8.14 -9.05
CA ALA A 56 -8.84 -7.20 -7.95
C ALA A 56 -9.95 -6.15 -8.19
N THR A 57 -10.64 -6.19 -9.32
CA THR A 57 -11.76 -5.29 -9.62
C THR A 57 -13.05 -5.86 -9.04
N THR A 58 -13.82 -5.04 -8.33
CA THR A 58 -15.14 -5.38 -7.82
C THR A 58 -16.21 -4.62 -8.58
N ILE A 59 -17.22 -5.33 -9.08
CA ILE A 59 -18.37 -4.77 -9.77
C ILE A 59 -19.60 -5.15 -8.96
N GLN A 60 -20.27 -4.16 -8.36
CA GLN A 60 -21.36 -4.43 -7.43
C GLN A 60 -22.57 -3.52 -7.64
N ASN A 61 -23.76 -4.05 -7.34
CA ASN A 61 -25.02 -3.32 -7.43
C ASN A 61 -25.20 -2.62 -8.78
N CYS A 62 -24.87 -3.29 -9.88
CA CYS A 62 -24.97 -2.73 -11.23
C CYS A 62 -26.07 -3.37 -12.04
N LEU A 63 -26.64 -2.61 -12.96
CA LEU A 63 -27.67 -3.05 -13.88
C LEU A 63 -27.27 -2.74 -15.32
N PHE A 64 -27.30 -3.76 -16.17
CA PHE A 64 -27.18 -3.64 -17.61
C PHE A 64 -28.53 -3.88 -18.29
N VAL A 65 -29.07 -2.86 -18.91
CA VAL A 65 -30.31 -2.89 -19.73
C VAL A 65 -30.09 -2.32 -21.11
N GLY A 66 -28.83 -2.19 -21.52
CA GLY A 66 -28.43 -1.74 -22.84
C GLY A 66 -28.36 -2.83 -23.87
N ASP A 67 -28.03 -2.45 -25.08
CA ASP A 67 -27.82 -3.35 -26.21
C ASP A 67 -26.35 -3.50 -26.55
N MET A 68 -25.98 -4.66 -27.13
CA MET A 68 -24.66 -4.88 -27.73
C MET A 68 -24.81 -5.24 -29.21
N ASP A 69 -24.55 -4.27 -30.09
CA ASP A 69 -24.45 -4.44 -31.55
C ASP A 69 -22.96 -4.65 -31.96
N ILE A 70 -22.45 -5.82 -31.62
CA ILE A 70 -21.04 -6.22 -31.80
C ILE A 70 -20.96 -7.61 -32.38
N VAL A 71 -19.74 -8.08 -32.72
CA VAL A 71 -19.52 -9.49 -33.05
C VAL A 71 -19.53 -10.31 -31.75
N MET A 72 -20.72 -10.79 -31.41
CA MET A 72 -20.94 -11.52 -30.15
C MET A 72 -20.14 -12.82 -30.10
N ASN A 73 -19.46 -13.06 -28.99
CA ASN A 73 -18.71 -14.28 -28.75
C ASN A 73 -18.83 -14.71 -27.26
N THR A 74 -18.21 -15.83 -26.89
CA THR A 74 -18.25 -16.37 -25.53
C THR A 74 -17.51 -15.53 -24.49
N SER A 75 -16.72 -14.55 -24.91
CA SER A 75 -16.05 -13.60 -24.02
C SER A 75 -16.86 -12.34 -23.79
N SER A 76 -17.90 -12.06 -24.59
CA SER A 76 -18.81 -10.93 -24.35
C SER A 76 -19.81 -11.30 -23.24
N SER A 77 -20.00 -10.42 -22.28
CA SER A 77 -20.83 -10.66 -21.11
C SER A 77 -21.71 -9.47 -20.73
N ALA A 78 -22.80 -9.73 -20.04
CA ALA A 78 -23.74 -8.71 -19.60
C ALA A 78 -23.11 -7.71 -18.61
N ILE A 79 -22.23 -8.14 -17.73
CA ILE A 79 -21.62 -7.27 -16.70
C ILE A 79 -20.14 -7.04 -16.99
N SER A 80 -19.33 -8.07 -16.90
CA SER A 80 -17.88 -7.98 -17.13
C SER A 80 -17.45 -8.99 -18.18
N ARG A 81 -16.62 -8.57 -19.12
CA ARG A 81 -16.05 -9.48 -20.13
C ARG A 81 -15.63 -10.82 -19.51
N ASN A 82 -16.09 -11.90 -20.09
CA ASN A 82 -15.74 -13.25 -19.65
C ASN A 82 -14.33 -13.64 -20.12
N SER A 83 -13.34 -13.42 -19.26
CA SER A 83 -11.93 -13.78 -19.47
C SER A 83 -11.37 -14.50 -18.25
N SER A 84 -10.10 -14.91 -18.30
CA SER A 84 -9.41 -15.47 -17.13
C SER A 84 -9.30 -14.46 -15.98
N SER A 85 -9.37 -13.15 -16.29
CA SER A 85 -9.41 -12.06 -15.33
C SER A 85 -10.65 -11.22 -15.61
N LYS A 86 -11.70 -11.37 -14.80
CA LYS A 86 -13.02 -10.73 -15.01
C LYS A 86 -13.54 -9.93 -13.83
N GLY A 87 -12.73 -9.80 -12.79
CA GLY A 87 -13.14 -9.18 -11.54
C GLY A 87 -14.16 -10.01 -10.75
N THR A 88 -14.60 -9.47 -9.63
CA THR A 88 -15.64 -10.04 -8.77
C THR A 88 -16.96 -9.33 -9.03
N VAL A 89 -17.99 -10.08 -9.45
CA VAL A 89 -19.34 -9.56 -9.72
C VAL A 89 -20.24 -9.90 -8.52
N VAL A 90 -20.90 -8.89 -7.94
CA VAL A 90 -21.74 -9.03 -6.73
C VAL A 90 -23.03 -8.24 -6.91
N ASN A 91 -24.17 -8.86 -6.64
CA ASN A 91 -25.49 -8.23 -6.70
C ASN A 91 -25.70 -7.41 -7.99
N CYS A 92 -25.38 -8.01 -9.14
CA CYS A 92 -25.56 -7.39 -10.46
C CYS A 92 -26.68 -8.04 -11.24
N TYR A 93 -27.34 -7.25 -12.05
CA TYR A 93 -28.51 -7.65 -12.81
C TYR A 93 -28.38 -7.27 -14.29
N ALA A 94 -29.03 -8.02 -15.15
CA ALA A 94 -29.11 -7.70 -16.57
C ALA A 94 -30.50 -8.01 -17.13
N LEU A 95 -30.83 -7.35 -18.24
CA LEU A 95 -32.07 -7.61 -18.95
C LEU A 95 -32.08 -9.03 -19.52
N ASP A 96 -33.18 -9.75 -19.30
CA ASP A 96 -33.39 -11.08 -19.88
C ASP A 96 -33.44 -11.01 -21.42
N GLY A 97 -32.91 -12.07 -22.06
CA GLY A 97 -32.73 -12.11 -23.51
C GLY A 97 -31.36 -11.66 -24.00
N PHE A 98 -30.42 -11.30 -23.11
CA PHE A 98 -29.05 -11.00 -23.50
C PHE A 98 -28.39 -12.19 -24.25
N GLN A 99 -27.81 -11.92 -25.42
CA GLN A 99 -27.31 -12.97 -26.32
C GLN A 99 -25.89 -13.45 -26.02
N GLY A 100 -25.17 -12.81 -25.10
CA GLY A 100 -23.80 -13.17 -24.70
C GLY A 100 -23.75 -14.07 -23.46
N THR A 101 -22.58 -14.17 -22.88
CA THR A 101 -22.39 -14.88 -21.62
C THR A 101 -22.99 -14.11 -20.46
N VAL A 102 -23.65 -14.81 -19.55
CA VAL A 102 -24.11 -14.22 -18.28
C VAL A 102 -23.15 -14.69 -17.18
N ASP A 103 -22.59 -13.76 -16.45
CA ASP A 103 -21.71 -14.07 -15.32
C ASP A 103 -22.46 -14.87 -14.26
N ASN A 104 -21.81 -15.84 -13.60
CA ASN A 104 -22.45 -16.73 -12.62
C ASN A 104 -23.15 -16.00 -11.46
N ASN A 105 -22.71 -14.75 -11.15
CA ASN A 105 -23.30 -13.93 -10.09
C ASN A 105 -24.20 -12.81 -10.63
N THR A 106 -24.65 -12.93 -11.88
CA THR A 106 -25.58 -11.98 -12.50
C THR A 106 -26.97 -12.61 -12.62
N THR A 107 -27.98 -11.94 -12.12
CA THR A 107 -29.38 -12.36 -12.25
C THR A 107 -30.04 -11.65 -13.43
N LEU A 108 -30.71 -12.42 -14.28
CA LEU A 108 -31.51 -11.85 -15.37
C LEU A 108 -32.89 -11.43 -14.86
N LEU A 109 -33.33 -10.25 -15.29
CA LEU A 109 -34.65 -9.70 -15.02
C LEU A 109 -35.35 -9.37 -16.33
N THR A 110 -36.63 -9.69 -16.40
CA THR A 110 -37.44 -9.31 -17.55
C THR A 110 -37.69 -7.78 -17.59
N GLN A 111 -38.04 -7.25 -18.75
CA GLN A 111 -38.41 -5.85 -18.89
C GLN A 111 -39.57 -5.45 -17.96
N GLU A 112 -40.53 -6.35 -17.75
CA GLU A 112 -41.67 -6.14 -16.84
C GLU A 112 -41.19 -6.07 -15.37
N GLU A 113 -40.28 -6.94 -14.96
CA GLU A 113 -39.70 -6.93 -13.59
C GLU A 113 -38.91 -5.63 -13.35
N ILE A 114 -38.15 -5.17 -14.34
CA ILE A 114 -37.41 -3.91 -14.24
C ILE A 114 -38.38 -2.73 -14.13
N ALA A 115 -39.37 -2.67 -15.02
CA ALA A 115 -40.37 -1.59 -15.02
C ALA A 115 -41.27 -1.60 -13.78
N SER A 116 -41.51 -2.77 -13.17
CA SER A 116 -42.31 -2.91 -11.95
C SER A 116 -41.61 -2.33 -10.69
N GLY A 117 -40.32 -2.03 -10.76
CA GLY A 117 -39.52 -1.58 -9.62
C GLY A 117 -38.70 -2.68 -8.92
N LYS A 118 -38.80 -3.93 -9.36
CA LYS A 118 -38.03 -5.03 -8.75
C LYS A 118 -36.53 -4.77 -8.78
N ALA A 119 -35.99 -4.34 -9.93
CA ALA A 119 -34.58 -4.00 -10.04
C ALA A 119 -34.18 -2.84 -9.09
N ALA A 120 -35.01 -1.80 -8.99
CA ALA A 120 -34.79 -0.69 -8.09
C ALA A 120 -34.75 -1.14 -6.62
N PHE A 121 -35.68 -1.98 -6.22
CA PHE A 121 -35.73 -2.53 -4.85
C PHE A 121 -34.48 -3.37 -4.53
N LEU A 122 -34.11 -4.31 -5.42
CA LEU A 122 -32.96 -5.20 -5.22
C LEU A 122 -31.61 -4.45 -5.19
N LEU A 123 -31.52 -3.34 -5.91
CA LEU A 123 -30.30 -2.52 -6.00
C LEU A 123 -30.28 -1.37 -4.98
N GLY A 124 -31.37 -1.14 -4.25
CA GLY A 124 -31.49 0.03 -3.36
C GLY A 124 -31.50 1.37 -4.12
N MET A 125 -31.87 1.39 -5.42
CA MET A 125 -31.92 2.58 -6.25
C MET A 125 -33.34 3.18 -6.29
N GLY A 126 -33.44 4.45 -6.68
CA GLY A 126 -34.74 5.06 -6.91
C GLY A 126 -35.29 4.78 -8.31
N GLN A 127 -36.62 4.71 -8.40
CA GLN A 127 -37.38 4.62 -9.67
C GLN A 127 -38.80 5.13 -9.47
N LYS A 128 -39.25 6.09 -10.27
CA LYS A 128 -40.63 6.53 -10.23
C LYS A 128 -41.50 5.56 -11.05
N LEU A 129 -42.21 4.68 -10.34
CA LEU A 129 -42.97 3.61 -10.95
C LEU A 129 -44.09 4.19 -11.84
N GLY A 130 -44.31 3.55 -12.99
CA GLY A 130 -45.26 4.01 -14.01
C GLY A 130 -44.77 5.19 -14.88
N THR A 131 -43.58 5.73 -14.58
CA THR A 131 -42.94 6.82 -15.35
C THR A 131 -41.55 6.41 -15.85
N ASP A 132 -40.68 5.93 -14.96
CA ASP A 132 -39.34 5.54 -15.30
C ASP A 132 -39.30 4.09 -15.75
N ALA A 133 -38.73 3.84 -16.93
CA ALA A 133 -38.58 2.46 -17.45
C ALA A 133 -37.50 1.65 -16.71
N ILE A 134 -36.56 2.31 -16.07
CA ILE A 134 -35.40 1.71 -15.39
C ILE A 134 -35.08 2.48 -14.11
N PRO A 135 -34.43 1.83 -13.11
CA PRO A 135 -33.96 2.51 -11.92
C PRO A 135 -32.79 3.46 -12.21
N SER A 136 -32.59 4.41 -11.31
CA SER A 136 -31.47 5.35 -11.38
C SER A 136 -30.87 5.57 -9.98
N PRO A 137 -29.53 5.56 -9.84
CA PRO A 137 -28.88 5.93 -8.59
C PRO A 137 -29.08 7.43 -8.22
N LEU A 138 -29.54 8.24 -9.16
CA LEU A 138 -29.83 9.67 -8.96
C LEU A 138 -31.31 9.95 -8.62
N SER A 139 -32.19 8.96 -8.77
CA SER A 139 -33.61 9.14 -8.43
C SER A 139 -33.82 9.09 -6.92
N THR A 140 -34.61 10.01 -6.40
CA THR A 140 -35.06 10.06 -5.02
C THR A 140 -36.36 9.30 -4.77
N ASP A 141 -37.01 8.82 -5.83
CA ASP A 141 -38.26 8.05 -5.76
C ASP A 141 -37.99 6.63 -5.27
N LYS A 142 -38.00 6.47 -3.96
CA LYS A 142 -37.72 5.18 -3.31
C LYS A 142 -38.78 4.14 -3.68
N VAL A 143 -38.34 2.91 -3.91
CA VAL A 143 -39.22 1.76 -4.18
C VAL A 143 -39.33 0.91 -2.93
N TYR A 144 -40.56 0.60 -2.53
CA TYR A 144 -40.92 -0.30 -1.45
C TYR A 144 -41.57 -1.56 -2.02
N ALA A 145 -41.51 -2.67 -1.31
CA ALA A 145 -42.07 -3.94 -1.75
C ALA A 145 -42.81 -4.63 -0.59
N SER A 146 -43.74 -5.50 -0.94
CA SER A 146 -44.35 -6.42 0.02
C SER A 146 -43.66 -7.77 -0.03
N ALA A 147 -43.34 -8.34 1.14
CA ALA A 147 -42.76 -9.65 1.28
C ALA A 147 -43.23 -10.30 2.57
N GLU A 148 -43.25 -11.64 2.63
CA GLU A 148 -43.64 -12.40 3.82
C GLU A 148 -42.56 -12.34 4.92
N THR A 149 -41.29 -12.16 4.52
CA THR A 149 -40.15 -12.10 5.41
C THR A 149 -39.41 -10.78 5.32
N CYS A 150 -38.70 -10.40 6.38
CA CYS A 150 -37.89 -9.18 6.41
C CYS A 150 -36.65 -9.24 5.48
N SER A 151 -36.28 -10.40 4.93
CA SER A 151 -35.23 -10.54 3.93
C SER A 151 -35.62 -9.94 2.57
N GLY A 152 -36.93 -9.73 2.33
CA GLY A 152 -37.44 -9.36 1.02
C GLY A 152 -37.39 -10.46 -0.02
N GLU A 153 -37.06 -11.69 0.36
CA GLU A 153 -37.09 -12.83 -0.55
C GLU A 153 -38.51 -13.04 -1.07
N GLY A 154 -38.63 -13.21 -2.39
CA GLY A 154 -39.95 -13.33 -3.02
C GLY A 154 -40.77 -12.03 -3.03
N ALA A 155 -40.14 -10.87 -2.83
CA ALA A 155 -40.83 -9.59 -2.80
C ALA A 155 -41.66 -9.31 -4.05
N THR A 156 -42.85 -8.78 -3.85
CA THR A 156 -43.85 -8.45 -4.87
C THR A 156 -44.50 -7.11 -4.54
N GLY A 157 -45.44 -6.64 -5.41
CA GLY A 157 -46.23 -5.45 -5.12
C GLY A 157 -45.42 -4.19 -4.91
N PHE A 158 -44.46 -3.95 -5.80
CA PHE A 158 -43.58 -2.78 -5.74
C PHE A 158 -44.35 -1.47 -5.87
N THR A 159 -44.06 -0.49 -5.02
CA THR A 159 -44.74 0.81 -4.93
C THR A 159 -43.76 1.92 -4.52
N ASN A 160 -44.06 3.17 -4.88
CA ASN A 160 -43.36 4.35 -4.33
C ASN A 160 -43.97 4.86 -3.01
N VAL A 161 -45.08 4.29 -2.57
CA VAL A 161 -45.79 4.71 -1.36
C VAL A 161 -45.47 3.75 -0.20
N GLN A 162 -44.69 4.18 0.76
CA GLN A 162 -44.24 3.36 1.89
C GLN A 162 -45.39 2.65 2.64
N GLY A 163 -46.53 3.32 2.82
CA GLY A 163 -47.68 2.79 3.53
C GLY A 163 -48.46 1.69 2.79
N GLU A 164 -48.19 1.48 1.48
CA GLU A 164 -48.81 0.44 0.67
C GLU A 164 -47.98 -0.86 0.67
N ALA A 165 -46.70 -0.78 1.02
CA ALA A 165 -45.82 -1.95 1.11
C ALA A 165 -45.95 -2.61 2.48
N GLN A 166 -46.01 -3.95 2.50
CA GLN A 166 -46.06 -4.75 3.72
C GLN A 166 -44.88 -5.72 3.74
N MET A 167 -43.84 -5.33 4.40
CA MET A 167 -42.69 -6.20 4.67
C MET A 167 -42.38 -6.11 6.18
N PRO A 168 -42.18 -7.25 6.85
CA PRO A 168 -41.77 -7.23 8.25
C PRO A 168 -40.50 -6.41 8.43
N ALA A 169 -40.45 -5.60 9.46
CA ALA A 169 -39.24 -4.87 9.83
C ALA A 169 -38.21 -5.88 10.38
N HIS A 170 -36.93 -5.58 10.15
CA HIS A 170 -35.87 -6.33 10.80
C HIS A 170 -35.95 -6.17 12.32
N THR A 171 -35.85 -7.27 13.04
CA THR A 171 -35.67 -7.29 14.49
C THR A 171 -34.20 -7.65 14.76
N TYR A 172 -33.44 -6.69 15.27
CA TYR A 172 -32.02 -6.88 15.50
C TYR A 172 -31.73 -7.30 16.95
N ASP A 173 -30.83 -8.27 17.09
CA ASP A 173 -30.09 -8.55 18.32
C ASP A 173 -28.61 -8.21 18.03
N GLY A 174 -28.10 -7.18 18.70
CA GLY A 174 -26.86 -6.56 18.30
C GLY A 174 -26.93 -6.03 16.85
N PHE A 175 -26.00 -6.44 16.01
CA PHE A 175 -25.93 -5.98 14.61
C PHE A 175 -26.53 -6.95 13.58
N ARG A 176 -27.18 -8.04 14.03
CA ARG A 176 -27.80 -9.04 13.14
C ARG A 176 -29.31 -9.14 13.34
N CYS A 177 -30.02 -9.25 12.24
CA CYS A 177 -31.43 -9.57 12.28
C CYS A 177 -31.64 -11.02 12.76
N THR A 178 -32.48 -11.21 13.76
CA THR A 178 -32.80 -12.52 14.35
C THR A 178 -33.52 -13.46 13.39
N GLU A 179 -34.24 -12.90 12.40
CA GLU A 179 -35.04 -13.65 11.45
C GLU A 179 -34.24 -14.04 10.19
N CYS A 180 -33.55 -13.09 9.57
CA CYS A 180 -32.91 -13.31 8.28
C CYS A 180 -31.37 -13.20 8.31
N GLY A 181 -30.77 -12.82 9.45
CA GLY A 181 -29.33 -12.66 9.58
C GLY A 181 -28.75 -11.40 8.91
N ALA A 182 -29.59 -10.55 8.31
CA ALA A 182 -29.15 -9.34 7.65
C ALA A 182 -28.38 -8.43 8.62
N LEU A 183 -27.33 -7.79 8.12
CA LEU A 183 -26.55 -6.84 8.89
C LEU A 183 -27.34 -5.54 9.13
N ASN A 184 -27.25 -5.03 10.33
CA ASN A 184 -27.71 -3.68 10.64
C ASN A 184 -26.63 -2.68 10.23
N GLU A 185 -26.76 -2.08 9.06
CA GLU A 185 -25.82 -1.07 8.56
C GLU A 185 -25.79 0.19 9.46
N HIS A 186 -26.83 0.40 10.26
CA HIS A 186 -26.96 1.51 11.20
C HIS A 186 -26.65 1.12 12.67
N PHE A 187 -26.05 -0.05 12.90
CA PHE A 187 -25.61 -0.46 14.24
C PHE A 187 -24.63 0.53 14.87
N MET A 188 -23.77 1.11 14.03
CA MET A 188 -22.92 2.23 14.38
C MET A 188 -23.16 3.42 13.44
N THR A 189 -23.02 4.61 13.99
CA THR A 189 -23.05 5.86 13.21
C THR A 189 -21.67 6.51 13.32
N PRO A 190 -21.05 6.91 12.20
CA PRO A 190 -19.75 7.57 12.26
C PRO A 190 -19.87 8.99 12.84
N GLU A 191 -18.88 9.39 13.63
CA GLU A 191 -18.69 10.74 14.13
C GLU A 191 -17.68 11.44 13.21
N ASP A 192 -18.06 12.51 12.56
CA ASP A 192 -17.22 13.22 11.56
C ASP A 192 -16.62 12.29 10.47
N GLY A 193 -17.38 11.27 10.08
CA GLY A 193 -16.97 10.28 9.08
C GLY A 193 -16.16 9.11 9.64
N VAL A 194 -15.86 9.06 10.94
CA VAL A 194 -15.03 8.04 11.60
C VAL A 194 -15.86 7.17 12.53
N TYR A 195 -15.78 5.86 12.38
CA TYR A 195 -16.44 4.89 13.28
C TYR A 195 -15.59 4.67 14.54
N LYS A 196 -16.16 5.00 15.70
CA LYS A 196 -15.51 4.86 17.01
C LYS A 196 -15.79 3.48 17.60
N ILE A 197 -14.81 2.60 17.58
CA ILE A 197 -14.95 1.22 18.06
C ILE A 197 -14.43 1.10 19.49
N SER A 198 -15.29 0.62 20.38
CA SER A 198 -14.99 0.40 21.82
C SER A 198 -15.26 -1.01 22.30
N THR A 199 -15.90 -1.86 21.47
CA THR A 199 -16.25 -3.24 21.86
C THR A 199 -15.87 -4.24 20.77
N PRO A 200 -15.61 -5.51 21.16
CA PRO A 200 -15.37 -6.59 20.19
C PRO A 200 -16.52 -6.80 19.21
N GLU A 201 -17.76 -6.64 19.65
CA GLU A 201 -18.94 -6.75 18.79
C GLU A 201 -18.91 -5.73 17.65
N GLN A 202 -18.56 -4.47 17.95
CA GLN A 202 -18.40 -3.42 16.94
C GLN A 202 -17.29 -3.75 15.94
N MET A 203 -16.20 -4.38 16.40
CA MET A 203 -15.10 -4.84 15.55
C MET A 203 -15.55 -5.97 14.62
N VAL A 204 -16.36 -6.90 15.08
CA VAL A 204 -16.97 -7.95 14.25
C VAL A 204 -17.92 -7.33 13.23
N TRP A 205 -18.76 -6.40 13.64
CA TRP A 205 -19.63 -5.67 12.73
C TRP A 205 -18.86 -4.94 11.63
N LEU A 206 -17.78 -4.24 11.98
CA LEU A 206 -16.90 -3.60 11.00
C LEU A 206 -16.38 -4.62 9.97
N ALA A 207 -15.85 -5.75 10.43
CA ALA A 207 -15.32 -6.78 9.55
C ALA A 207 -16.39 -7.29 8.57
N GLU A 208 -17.60 -7.50 9.05
CA GLU A 208 -18.71 -7.94 8.22
C GLU A 208 -19.20 -6.87 7.25
N MET A 209 -19.25 -5.61 7.66
CA MET A 209 -19.58 -4.48 6.79
C MET A 209 -18.56 -4.34 5.65
N VAL A 210 -17.28 -4.38 5.97
CA VAL A 210 -16.21 -4.35 4.95
C VAL A 210 -16.35 -5.54 4.00
N ASN A 211 -16.57 -6.73 4.54
CA ASN A 211 -16.69 -7.97 3.77
C ASN A 211 -17.99 -8.06 2.94
N SER A 212 -19.00 -7.24 3.25
CA SER A 212 -20.24 -7.12 2.46
C SER A 212 -20.20 -6.03 1.40
N GLY A 213 -19.10 -5.26 1.30
CA GLY A 213 -18.92 -4.28 0.21
C GLY A 213 -18.72 -2.83 0.64
N HIS A 214 -18.39 -2.58 1.91
CA HIS A 214 -18.11 -1.24 2.46
C HIS A 214 -16.62 -1.09 2.82
N PRO A 215 -15.68 -1.15 1.86
CA PRO A 215 -14.24 -1.19 2.15
C PRO A 215 -13.64 0.16 2.58
N PHE A 216 -14.40 1.24 2.56
CA PHE A 216 -13.94 2.63 2.81
C PHE A 216 -14.49 3.18 4.14
N MET A 217 -14.38 2.43 5.20
CA MET A 217 -14.85 2.83 6.54
C MET A 217 -13.66 3.26 7.39
N ASP A 218 -13.53 4.57 7.63
CA ASP A 218 -12.51 5.09 8.53
C ASP A 218 -12.86 4.76 9.99
N VAL A 219 -11.87 4.26 10.73
CA VAL A 219 -12.06 3.67 12.06
C VAL A 219 -11.05 4.23 13.04
N GLN A 220 -11.50 4.42 14.26
CA GLN A 220 -10.67 4.70 15.42
C GLN A 220 -11.08 3.81 16.61
N LEU A 221 -10.11 3.13 17.22
CA LEU A 221 -10.36 2.46 18.49
C LEU A 221 -10.42 3.48 19.63
N THR A 222 -11.28 3.22 20.61
CA THR A 222 -11.43 4.04 21.81
C THR A 222 -11.23 3.26 23.11
N SER A 223 -10.96 1.95 23.00
CA SER A 223 -10.62 1.07 24.11
C SER A 223 -9.86 -0.17 23.62
N ASP A 224 -9.21 -0.87 24.54
CA ASP A 224 -8.68 -2.20 24.30
C ASP A 224 -9.82 -3.19 24.04
N LEU A 225 -9.57 -4.18 23.16
CA LEU A 225 -10.57 -5.15 22.73
C LEU A 225 -10.17 -6.58 23.14
N ASP A 226 -11.04 -7.26 23.87
CA ASP A 226 -10.90 -8.68 24.22
C ASP A 226 -11.75 -9.53 23.28
N MET A 227 -11.09 -10.22 22.33
CA MET A 227 -11.77 -11.02 21.30
C MET A 227 -12.16 -12.44 21.77
N SER A 228 -12.02 -12.78 23.03
CA SER A 228 -12.30 -14.13 23.57
C SER A 228 -13.71 -14.62 23.31
N ALA A 229 -14.69 -13.71 23.21
CA ALA A 229 -16.08 -14.04 22.89
C ALA A 229 -16.32 -14.33 21.40
N TYR A 230 -15.35 -14.09 20.53
CA TYR A 230 -15.49 -14.22 19.06
C TYR A 230 -14.40 -15.12 18.46
N PRO A 231 -14.39 -16.42 18.77
CA PRO A 231 -13.38 -17.36 18.27
C PRO A 231 -13.40 -17.54 16.74
N GLU A 232 -14.53 -17.23 16.10
CA GLU A 232 -14.71 -17.25 14.65
C GLU A 232 -14.75 -15.81 14.08
N TYR A 233 -13.78 -14.99 14.47
CA TYR A 233 -13.68 -13.62 13.98
C TYR A 233 -13.58 -13.58 12.44
N PRO A 234 -14.44 -12.80 11.73
CA PRO A 234 -14.55 -12.86 10.27
C PRO A 234 -13.42 -12.15 9.51
N MET A 235 -12.41 -11.65 10.21
CA MET A 235 -11.27 -10.89 9.66
C MET A 235 -11.70 -9.71 8.76
N ILE A 236 -11.04 -8.56 8.88
CA ILE A 236 -11.38 -7.36 8.10
C ILE A 236 -10.82 -7.50 6.68
N GLY A 237 -11.70 -7.33 5.69
CA GLY A 237 -11.35 -7.36 4.27
C GLY A 237 -11.17 -8.77 3.71
N ARG A 238 -11.46 -8.92 2.44
CA ARG A 238 -11.24 -10.15 1.65
C ARG A 238 -10.83 -9.76 0.24
N ALA A 239 -10.42 -10.71 -0.58
CA ALA A 239 -9.95 -10.44 -1.94
C ALA A 239 -10.96 -9.63 -2.78
N ALA A 240 -12.28 -9.89 -2.62
CA ALA A 240 -13.33 -9.13 -3.29
C ALA A 240 -13.50 -7.70 -2.73
N PHE A 241 -13.32 -7.52 -1.43
CA PHE A 241 -13.52 -6.26 -0.70
C PHE A 241 -12.33 -6.02 0.23
N PRO A 242 -11.14 -5.73 -0.30
CA PRO A 242 -9.99 -5.40 0.54
C PRO A 242 -10.26 -4.10 1.30
N TYR A 243 -9.86 -4.04 2.56
CA TYR A 243 -10.00 -2.80 3.34
C TYR A 243 -9.14 -1.69 2.71
N ARG A 244 -9.70 -0.49 2.58
CA ARG A 244 -9.08 0.64 1.83
C ARG A 244 -9.25 1.99 2.51
N ALA A 245 -9.37 2.00 3.80
CA ALA A 245 -9.62 3.20 4.59
C ALA A 245 -8.54 3.40 5.65
N HIS A 246 -8.72 4.38 6.51
CA HIS A 246 -7.85 4.65 7.63
C HIS A 246 -8.35 3.89 8.87
N PHE A 247 -7.48 3.08 9.47
CA PHE A 247 -7.70 2.41 10.75
C PHE A 247 -6.65 2.87 11.75
N ASP A 248 -7.07 3.65 12.73
CA ASP A 248 -6.23 4.12 13.82
C ASP A 248 -6.57 3.40 15.12
N GLY A 249 -5.66 2.56 15.59
CA GLY A 249 -5.80 1.81 16.84
C GLY A 249 -5.60 2.67 18.09
N GLN A 250 -5.19 3.94 18.00
CA GLN A 250 -4.98 4.86 19.13
C GLN A 250 -4.11 4.25 20.24
N HIS A 251 -3.15 3.41 19.86
CA HIS A 251 -2.29 2.61 20.75
C HIS A 251 -3.04 1.60 21.65
N HIS A 252 -4.31 1.33 21.35
CA HIS A 252 -5.06 0.27 22.04
C HIS A 252 -4.57 -1.12 21.62
N LYS A 253 -4.93 -2.12 22.45
CA LYS A 253 -4.55 -3.50 22.26
C LYS A 253 -5.75 -4.36 21.90
N VAL A 254 -5.49 -5.36 21.06
CA VAL A 254 -6.38 -6.49 20.84
C VAL A 254 -5.81 -7.70 21.55
N SER A 255 -6.61 -8.34 22.38
CA SER A 255 -6.26 -9.53 23.16
C SER A 255 -7.14 -10.72 22.79
N ASN A 256 -6.66 -11.92 23.09
CA ASN A 256 -7.39 -13.18 22.89
C ASN A 256 -7.91 -13.42 21.46
N LEU A 257 -7.31 -12.78 20.46
CA LEU A 257 -7.61 -13.06 19.05
C LEU A 257 -6.99 -14.40 18.67
N ASN A 258 -7.83 -15.43 18.49
CA ASN A 258 -7.36 -16.76 18.16
C ASN A 258 -7.88 -17.18 16.78
N LEU A 259 -7.04 -17.04 15.75
CA LEU A 259 -7.37 -17.40 14.37
C LEU A 259 -6.70 -18.72 14.00
N ASN A 260 -7.49 -19.77 13.88
CA ASN A 260 -7.02 -21.13 13.58
C ASN A 260 -7.60 -21.64 12.25
N TYR A 261 -6.92 -21.28 11.16
CA TYR A 261 -7.32 -21.61 9.78
C TYR A 261 -6.19 -22.34 9.03
N PRO A 262 -5.86 -23.60 9.38
CA PRO A 262 -4.68 -24.32 8.86
C PRO A 262 -4.67 -24.50 7.34
N GLU A 263 -5.81 -24.43 6.68
CA GLU A 263 -5.94 -24.47 5.22
C GLU A 263 -6.15 -23.08 4.59
N GLY A 264 -6.26 -22.04 5.41
CA GLY A 264 -6.58 -20.68 5.00
C GLY A 264 -5.37 -19.90 4.49
N SER A 265 -5.63 -18.94 3.62
CA SER A 265 -4.66 -17.97 3.12
C SER A 265 -5.12 -16.56 3.41
N GLY A 266 -4.20 -15.67 3.76
CA GLY A 266 -4.54 -14.31 4.14
C GLY A 266 -5.11 -14.25 5.56
N ILE A 267 -4.43 -14.83 6.55
CA ILE A 267 -4.95 -14.92 7.92
C ILE A 267 -4.35 -13.83 8.81
N GLY A 268 -5.23 -13.04 9.41
CA GLY A 268 -4.87 -11.95 10.31
C GLY A 268 -6.09 -11.20 10.83
N LEU A 269 -5.88 -10.22 11.70
CA LEU A 269 -6.95 -9.29 12.10
C LEU A 269 -7.55 -8.63 10.83
N PHE A 270 -6.67 -8.27 9.89
CA PHE A 270 -7.03 -7.92 8.52
C PHE A 270 -6.64 -9.08 7.60
N CYS A 271 -7.63 -9.65 6.89
CA CYS A 271 -7.35 -10.67 5.88
C CYS A 271 -6.65 -10.04 4.66
N THR A 272 -7.28 -9.03 4.08
CA THR A 272 -6.78 -8.34 2.89
C THR A 272 -6.94 -6.84 3.01
N ILE A 273 -5.85 -6.10 2.80
CA ILE A 273 -5.88 -4.64 2.68
C ILE A 273 -5.60 -4.22 1.23
N GLY A 274 -6.15 -3.11 0.80
CA GLY A 274 -6.00 -2.60 -0.56
C GLY A 274 -5.19 -1.31 -0.65
N SER A 275 -5.00 -0.82 -1.85
CA SER A 275 -4.40 0.50 -2.10
C SER A 275 -5.12 1.60 -1.32
N THR A 276 -4.37 2.58 -0.84
CA THR A 276 -4.80 3.70 0.02
C THR A 276 -5.05 3.36 1.50
N SER A 277 -4.89 2.09 1.92
CA SER A 277 -5.01 1.77 3.35
C SER A 277 -3.94 2.45 4.17
N VAL A 278 -4.37 3.04 5.28
CA VAL A 278 -3.51 3.48 6.38
C VAL A 278 -3.94 2.69 7.61
N ILE A 279 -3.03 1.91 8.19
CA ILE A 279 -3.30 1.16 9.42
C ILE A 279 -2.24 1.52 10.42
N GLU A 280 -2.67 2.04 11.57
CA GLU A 280 -1.71 2.58 12.52
C GLU A 280 -2.09 2.39 13.98
N ASN A 281 -1.07 2.50 14.85
CA ASN A 281 -1.18 2.59 16.31
C ASN A 281 -1.96 1.43 16.95
N LEU A 282 -1.70 0.19 16.56
CA LEU A 282 -2.42 -1.00 17.02
C LEU A 282 -1.46 -2.08 17.49
N THR A 283 -1.79 -2.74 18.60
CA THR A 283 -1.01 -3.87 19.11
C THR A 283 -1.87 -5.13 19.28
N LEU A 284 -1.41 -6.27 18.74
CA LEU A 284 -1.86 -7.58 19.19
C LEU A 284 -1.02 -7.99 20.41
N ASP A 285 -1.66 -8.31 21.52
CA ASP A 285 -0.94 -8.71 22.72
C ASP A 285 -0.47 -10.18 22.67
N ASN A 286 0.22 -10.63 23.72
CA ASN A 286 0.80 -11.97 23.79
C ASN A 286 -0.23 -13.10 23.98
N THR A 287 -1.50 -12.80 24.15
CA THR A 287 -2.59 -13.79 24.21
C THR A 287 -3.13 -14.14 22.83
N CYS A 288 -2.74 -13.37 21.80
CA CYS A 288 -3.17 -13.58 20.43
C CYS A 288 -2.40 -14.73 19.75
N SER A 289 -3.11 -15.50 18.93
CA SER A 289 -2.50 -16.55 18.11
C SER A 289 -3.12 -16.59 16.71
N ILE A 290 -2.27 -16.64 15.68
CA ILE A 290 -2.68 -16.63 14.29
C ILE A 290 -2.03 -17.81 13.56
N LEU A 291 -2.84 -18.76 13.11
CA LEU A 291 -2.43 -19.92 12.34
C LEU A 291 -3.13 -19.96 10.99
N GLY A 292 -2.35 -20.07 9.93
CA GLY A 292 -2.86 -20.24 8.56
C GLY A 292 -2.02 -21.20 7.74
N ARG A 293 -2.32 -21.28 6.45
CA ARG A 293 -1.49 -22.02 5.49
C ARG A 293 -0.49 -21.09 4.81
N THR A 294 -0.94 -19.93 4.35
CA THR A 294 -0.10 -18.94 3.66
C THR A 294 -0.55 -17.53 3.99
N HIS A 295 0.36 -16.56 3.90
CA HIS A 295 0.10 -15.14 4.11
C HIS A 295 -0.49 -14.86 5.50
N VAL A 296 0.30 -15.09 6.52
CA VAL A 296 -0.12 -15.05 7.93
C VAL A 296 0.58 -13.92 8.66
N GLY A 297 -0.17 -13.09 9.37
CA GLY A 297 0.34 -11.94 10.13
C GLY A 297 -0.77 -11.20 10.87
N LEU A 298 -0.47 -10.06 11.52
CA LEU A 298 -1.52 -9.11 11.93
C LEU A 298 -2.38 -8.73 10.73
N ILE A 299 -1.75 -8.56 9.57
CA ILE A 299 -2.35 -8.39 8.26
C ILE A 299 -1.96 -9.60 7.41
N GLY A 300 -2.95 -10.31 6.84
CA GLY A 300 -2.69 -11.46 5.97
C GLY A 300 -1.96 -11.05 4.70
N HIS A 301 -2.58 -10.22 3.88
CA HIS A 301 -1.88 -9.74 2.69
C HIS A 301 -2.41 -8.39 2.15
N SER A 302 -1.61 -7.74 1.32
CA SER A 302 -2.00 -6.55 0.57
C SER A 302 -2.35 -6.87 -0.88
N GLN A 303 -3.23 -6.08 -1.50
CA GLN A 303 -3.72 -6.32 -2.86
C GLN A 303 -3.90 -5.03 -3.67
N GLY A 304 -3.55 -5.09 -4.94
CA GLY A 304 -3.77 -4.02 -5.92
C GLY A 304 -2.58 -3.09 -6.08
N ALA A 305 -2.58 -2.30 -7.15
CA ALA A 305 -1.57 -1.27 -7.39
C ALA A 305 -1.93 0.00 -6.61
N GLY A 306 -1.03 0.52 -5.81
CA GLY A 306 -1.21 1.73 -5.03
C GLY A 306 -0.36 1.74 -3.76
N TYR A 307 -0.49 2.79 -2.96
CA TYR A 307 0.33 3.02 -1.78
C TYR A 307 -0.38 2.63 -0.49
N ILE A 308 0.32 1.96 0.41
CA ILE A 308 -0.16 1.52 1.72
C ILE A 308 0.79 2.06 2.79
N THR A 309 0.25 2.54 3.89
CA THR A 309 1.03 2.96 5.05
C THR A 309 0.67 2.09 6.25
N LEU A 310 1.68 1.43 6.83
CA LEU A 310 1.58 0.72 8.10
C LEU A 310 2.47 1.45 9.10
N ASN A 311 1.91 1.94 10.20
CA ASN A 311 2.66 2.76 11.15
C ASN A 311 2.35 2.37 12.59
N GLY A 312 3.37 2.17 13.43
CA GLY A 312 3.18 1.92 14.86
C GLY A 312 2.42 0.63 15.18
N LEU A 313 2.53 -0.39 14.34
CA LEU A 313 1.88 -1.69 14.57
C LEU A 313 2.78 -2.61 15.38
N GLY A 314 2.22 -3.21 16.43
CA GLY A 314 2.89 -4.16 17.30
C GLY A 314 2.24 -5.54 17.29
N ASN A 315 3.05 -6.58 17.40
CA ASN A 315 2.54 -7.93 17.61
C ASN A 315 3.41 -8.69 18.62
N GLN A 316 2.79 -9.09 19.72
CA GLN A 316 3.39 -9.88 20.79
C GLN A 316 2.94 -11.34 20.76
N GLY A 317 1.96 -11.66 19.90
CA GLY A 317 1.34 -12.97 19.81
C GLY A 317 2.16 -13.99 18.99
N SER A 318 1.61 -15.18 18.87
CA SER A 318 2.16 -16.25 18.04
C SER A 318 1.62 -16.16 16.62
N VAL A 319 2.51 -16.23 15.62
CA VAL A 319 2.13 -16.24 14.19
C VAL A 319 2.77 -17.47 13.54
N ALA A 320 1.96 -18.35 12.95
CA ALA A 320 2.44 -19.61 12.41
C ALA A 320 1.78 -19.99 11.07
N ALA A 321 2.48 -20.76 10.25
CA ALA A 321 1.90 -21.44 9.11
C ALA A 321 2.07 -22.94 9.21
N VAL A 322 1.06 -23.69 8.73
CA VAL A 322 1.13 -25.16 8.63
C VAL A 322 1.96 -25.50 7.38
N PRO A 323 3.00 -26.34 7.48
CA PRO A 323 3.74 -26.83 6.34
C PRO A 323 2.84 -27.60 5.37
N SER A 324 2.90 -27.31 4.08
CA SER A 324 2.16 -28.08 3.07
C SER A 324 2.68 -29.51 2.98
N SER A 325 1.84 -30.50 3.29
CA SER A 325 2.16 -31.93 3.20
C SER A 325 2.18 -32.49 1.77
N ALA A 326 1.81 -31.70 0.76
CA ALA A 326 1.53 -32.18 -0.60
C ALA A 326 2.52 -31.71 -1.67
N GLY A 327 3.80 -31.48 -1.35
CA GLY A 327 4.81 -31.10 -2.35
C GLY A 327 4.57 -29.75 -3.02
N GLY A 328 3.68 -28.93 -2.47
CA GLY A 328 3.48 -27.54 -2.85
C GLY A 328 4.60 -26.64 -2.32
N SER A 329 4.65 -25.40 -2.81
CA SER A 329 5.62 -24.41 -2.40
C SER A 329 5.70 -24.32 -0.87
N THR A 330 6.89 -24.43 -0.32
CA THR A 330 7.18 -24.22 1.11
C THR A 330 7.06 -22.73 1.49
N ASP A 331 6.53 -21.93 0.62
CA ASP A 331 6.53 -20.48 0.61
C ASP A 331 5.28 -19.91 1.28
N ALA A 332 5.25 -20.00 2.60
CA ALA A 332 4.06 -19.67 3.38
C ALA A 332 3.81 -18.14 3.53
N GLY A 333 4.85 -17.29 3.49
CA GLY A 333 4.73 -15.87 3.74
C GLY A 333 4.20 -15.57 5.15
N VAL A 334 5.02 -15.81 6.18
CA VAL A 334 4.68 -15.50 7.59
C VAL A 334 5.41 -14.25 8.02
N GLY A 335 4.68 -13.24 8.49
CA GLY A 335 5.24 -12.03 9.06
C GLY A 335 4.49 -11.64 10.33
N GLY A 336 5.18 -11.11 11.32
CA GLY A 336 4.53 -10.66 12.56
C GLY A 336 3.50 -9.55 12.29
N ILE A 337 3.80 -8.66 11.32
CA ILE A 337 2.91 -7.55 10.94
C ILE A 337 2.16 -7.87 9.64
N ILE A 338 2.85 -8.19 8.55
CA ILE A 338 2.19 -8.52 7.29
C ILE A 338 2.75 -9.82 6.69
N GLY A 339 1.85 -10.75 6.35
CA GLY A 339 2.23 -12.02 5.77
C GLY A 339 2.76 -11.89 4.34
N ASN A 340 2.08 -11.14 3.50
CA ASN A 340 2.46 -10.92 2.10
C ASN A 340 2.13 -9.52 1.62
N SER A 341 3.14 -8.80 1.12
CA SER A 341 3.03 -7.47 0.52
C SER A 341 3.34 -7.46 -0.99
N ASN A 342 3.31 -8.62 -1.67
CA ASN A 342 3.85 -8.77 -3.04
C ASN A 342 2.82 -8.65 -4.17
N ASN A 343 1.67 -8.05 -4.00
CA ASN A 343 0.66 -7.99 -5.08
C ASN A 343 0.53 -6.60 -5.74
N GLY A 344 1.67 -6.00 -6.09
CA GLY A 344 1.69 -4.71 -6.79
C GLY A 344 1.52 -3.50 -5.89
N CYS A 345 1.23 -3.69 -4.60
CA CYS A 345 1.23 -2.60 -3.64
C CYS A 345 2.65 -2.11 -3.38
N LEU A 346 2.76 -0.81 -3.20
CA LEU A 346 3.96 -0.13 -2.73
C LEU A 346 3.64 0.49 -1.38
N GLY A 347 4.65 0.77 -0.55
CA GLY A 347 4.34 1.40 0.73
C GLY A 347 5.48 1.49 1.71
N GLU A 348 5.10 1.95 2.88
CA GLU A 348 5.99 2.11 4.03
C GLU A 348 5.46 1.31 5.22
N ILE A 349 6.39 0.70 5.93
CA ILE A 349 6.16 0.05 7.21
C ILE A 349 7.01 0.81 8.22
N ASN A 350 6.37 1.71 8.96
CA ASN A 350 7.04 2.65 9.86
C ASN A 350 6.81 2.24 11.31
N ASN A 351 7.85 2.25 12.12
CA ASN A 351 7.74 2.11 13.57
C ASN A 351 6.95 0.86 14.00
N CYS A 352 7.05 -0.22 13.23
CA CYS A 352 6.39 -1.48 13.54
C CYS A 352 7.33 -2.43 14.29
N TRP A 353 6.76 -3.26 15.17
CA TRP A 353 7.55 -4.08 16.05
C TRP A 353 6.97 -5.47 16.30
N PHE A 354 7.85 -6.40 16.66
CA PHE A 354 7.49 -7.79 16.94
C PHE A 354 8.28 -8.34 18.13
N THR A 355 7.54 -8.83 19.14
CA THR A 355 8.12 -9.56 20.29
C THR A 355 7.50 -10.94 20.48
N GLY A 356 6.61 -11.33 19.57
CA GLY A 356 5.93 -12.61 19.59
C GLY A 356 6.80 -13.79 19.18
N THR A 357 6.15 -14.88 18.85
CA THR A 357 6.81 -16.11 18.39
C THR A 357 6.42 -16.45 16.96
N ILE A 358 7.41 -16.84 16.15
CA ILE A 358 7.18 -17.48 14.85
C ILE A 358 7.79 -18.87 14.96
N PRO A 359 6.98 -19.93 15.12
CA PRO A 359 7.48 -21.31 15.11
C PRO A 359 8.13 -21.62 13.77
N SER A 360 9.08 -22.54 13.75
CA SER A 360 9.90 -22.90 12.59
C SER A 360 9.10 -23.05 11.31
N GLY A 361 9.40 -22.25 10.31
CA GLY A 361 8.80 -22.27 8.98
C GLY A 361 9.81 -21.81 7.94
N THR A 362 9.61 -22.21 6.70
CA THR A 362 10.60 -22.02 5.62
C THR A 362 10.54 -20.62 4.98
N SER A 363 9.54 -19.79 5.30
CA SER A 363 9.30 -18.54 4.59
C SER A 363 8.71 -17.49 5.52
N CYS A 364 9.53 -16.99 6.45
CA CYS A 364 9.05 -16.05 7.46
C CYS A 364 10.05 -14.92 7.71
N ALA A 365 9.54 -13.82 8.24
CA ALA A 365 10.30 -12.71 8.81
C ALA A 365 9.51 -12.07 9.94
N TYR A 366 10.16 -11.31 10.80
CA TYR A 366 9.51 -10.74 11.98
C TYR A 366 8.46 -9.66 11.64
N ILE A 367 8.65 -8.89 10.57
CA ILE A 367 7.73 -7.82 10.17
C ILE A 367 6.97 -8.20 8.91
N SER A 368 7.65 -8.45 7.77
CA SER A 368 7.00 -8.78 6.50
C SER A 368 7.44 -10.15 5.97
N GLY A 369 6.51 -11.09 5.91
CA GLY A 369 6.77 -12.48 5.54
C GLY A 369 7.15 -12.67 4.07
N TRP A 370 6.55 -11.92 3.17
CA TRP A 370 6.91 -11.90 1.75
C TRP A 370 6.78 -10.47 1.21
N THR A 371 7.86 -9.94 0.70
CA THR A 371 7.90 -8.59 0.11
C THR A 371 8.42 -8.69 -1.31
N GLY A 372 7.68 -8.16 -2.26
CA GLY A 372 8.15 -8.01 -3.63
C GLY A 372 9.33 -7.05 -3.74
N SER A 373 10.08 -7.17 -4.81
CA SER A 373 11.25 -6.31 -5.04
C SER A 373 10.86 -4.84 -5.07
N ASN A 374 11.53 -4.02 -4.28
CA ASN A 374 11.37 -2.55 -4.22
C ASN A 374 9.93 -2.08 -3.96
N GLN A 375 9.14 -2.82 -3.21
CA GLN A 375 7.74 -2.47 -2.96
C GLN A 375 7.51 -1.80 -1.62
N PHE A 376 8.31 -2.14 -0.61
CA PHE A 376 8.17 -1.56 0.73
C PHE A 376 9.50 -1.08 1.29
N THR A 377 9.43 0.03 2.03
CA THR A 377 10.51 0.52 2.90
C THR A 377 10.12 0.30 4.35
N LEU A 378 11.03 -0.22 5.17
CA LEU A 378 10.86 -0.35 6.61
C LEU A 378 11.67 0.75 7.30
N ASN A 379 11.01 1.56 8.11
CA ASN A 379 11.63 2.67 8.84
C ASN A 379 11.38 2.52 10.34
N GLY A 380 12.42 2.59 11.16
CA GLY A 380 12.31 2.53 12.62
C GLY A 380 11.70 1.22 13.16
N CYS A 381 11.74 0.14 12.37
CA CYS A 381 11.13 -1.14 12.75
C CYS A 381 12.10 -2.01 13.54
N TRP A 382 11.57 -2.79 14.51
CA TRP A 382 12.42 -3.67 15.27
C TRP A 382 11.75 -4.99 15.66
N ALA A 383 12.57 -5.99 15.99
CA ALA A 383 12.09 -7.25 16.53
C ALA A 383 13.04 -7.80 17.61
N VAL A 384 12.43 -8.23 18.70
CA VAL A 384 13.09 -8.96 19.78
C VAL A 384 12.34 -10.26 19.99
N SER A 385 12.87 -11.36 19.51
CA SER A 385 12.22 -12.67 19.59
C SER A 385 13.25 -13.77 19.87
N GLU A 386 12.86 -14.74 20.68
CA GLU A 386 13.65 -15.94 20.95
C GLU A 386 13.57 -16.98 19.81
N SER A 387 12.76 -16.77 18.81
CA SER A 387 12.60 -17.67 17.66
C SER A 387 13.87 -17.66 16.80
N THR A 388 14.80 -18.57 17.09
CA THR A 388 16.10 -18.72 16.39
C THR A 388 16.04 -19.57 15.12
N THR A 389 14.90 -20.20 14.84
CA THR A 389 14.71 -21.13 13.71
C THR A 389 14.10 -20.50 12.47
N ILE A 390 14.09 -19.17 12.42
CA ILE A 390 13.64 -18.44 11.22
C ILE A 390 14.67 -18.68 10.11
N VAL A 391 14.29 -19.43 9.09
CA VAL A 391 15.10 -19.55 7.87
C VAL A 391 14.91 -18.27 7.07
N VAL A 392 15.87 -17.38 7.18
CA VAL A 392 15.81 -16.05 6.55
C VAL A 392 16.72 -16.03 5.34
N GLU A 393 16.14 -15.89 4.16
CA GLU A 393 16.92 -15.78 2.94
C GLU A 393 17.60 -14.42 2.77
N ALA A 394 17.19 -13.37 3.49
CA ALA A 394 17.80 -12.05 3.34
C ALA A 394 17.86 -11.21 4.60
N THR A 395 16.73 -10.79 5.20
CA THR A 395 16.72 -9.98 6.42
C THR A 395 15.79 -10.60 7.44
N SER A 396 16.07 -10.44 8.72
CA SER A 396 15.17 -10.96 9.76
C SER A 396 13.84 -10.22 9.84
N LEU A 397 13.79 -8.96 9.42
CA LEU A 397 12.58 -8.14 9.46
C LEU A 397 11.71 -8.28 8.21
N ALA A 398 12.32 -8.49 7.05
CA ALA A 398 11.58 -8.66 5.80
C ALA A 398 12.19 -9.79 4.98
N ARG A 399 11.39 -10.80 4.68
CA ARG A 399 11.75 -11.79 3.68
C ARG A 399 11.47 -11.20 2.31
N ARG A 400 12.45 -11.36 1.45
CA ARG A 400 12.47 -10.59 0.27
C ARG A 400 12.42 -11.35 -1.05
N GLY A 401 11.88 -10.59 -2.09
CA GLY A 401 12.58 -10.39 -3.35
C GLY A 401 13.77 -9.40 -3.20
N SER A 402 14.52 -9.01 -4.21
CA SER A 402 15.70 -8.12 -4.10
C SER A 402 15.34 -6.67 -3.69
N GLY A 403 15.96 -6.11 -2.66
CA GLY A 403 15.94 -4.68 -2.36
C GLY A 403 14.78 -4.17 -1.50
N VAL A 404 14.60 -4.72 -0.30
CA VAL A 404 13.82 -4.03 0.73
C VAL A 404 14.76 -3.05 1.44
N ALA A 405 14.41 -1.76 1.45
CA ALA A 405 15.14 -0.76 2.20
C ALA A 405 14.81 -0.86 3.69
N LEU A 406 15.84 -0.89 4.53
CA LEU A 406 15.73 -0.92 5.99
C LEU A 406 16.43 0.31 6.57
N ASN A 407 15.67 1.26 7.10
CA ASN A 407 16.20 2.48 7.70
C ASN A 407 15.98 2.42 9.22
N ASN A 408 17.03 2.61 10.00
CA ASN A 408 16.96 2.63 11.47
C ASN A 408 16.26 1.39 12.04
N CYS A 409 16.52 0.23 11.49
CA CYS A 409 15.88 -1.02 11.86
C CYS A 409 16.85 -1.94 12.62
N ALA A 410 16.33 -2.70 13.59
CA ALA A 410 17.13 -3.61 14.37
C ALA A 410 16.40 -4.91 14.75
N ALA A 411 17.13 -6.00 14.97
CA ALA A 411 16.56 -7.25 15.45
C ALA A 411 17.58 -8.07 16.26
N THR A 412 17.08 -8.97 17.13
CA THR A 412 17.95 -9.89 17.89
C THR A 412 18.58 -10.97 17.02
N TYR A 413 18.00 -11.25 15.85
CA TYR A 413 18.49 -12.29 14.95
C TYR A 413 18.46 -11.83 13.48
N GLY A 414 19.43 -12.30 12.68
CA GLY A 414 19.47 -12.06 11.21
C GLY A 414 20.78 -11.45 10.72
N THR A 415 20.98 -11.38 9.42
CA THR A 415 22.27 -11.05 8.78
C THR A 415 22.33 -9.70 8.07
N GLN A 416 21.22 -9.10 7.70
CA GLN A 416 21.17 -7.81 6.97
C GLN A 416 20.45 -6.70 7.74
N THR A 417 20.28 -6.89 9.04
CA THR A 417 19.66 -5.92 9.95
C THR A 417 20.68 -5.62 11.06
N THR A 418 20.66 -4.43 11.62
CA THR A 418 21.43 -4.12 12.83
C THR A 418 21.05 -5.15 13.90
N ARG A 419 22.02 -5.92 14.35
CA ARG A 419 21.79 -6.94 15.36
C ARG A 419 21.96 -6.36 16.74
N VAL A 420 21.00 -6.64 17.62
CA VAL A 420 21.03 -6.24 19.02
C VAL A 420 20.99 -7.46 19.94
N THR A 421 21.71 -7.39 21.06
CA THR A 421 21.65 -8.40 22.11
C THR A 421 20.58 -8.04 23.15
N PRO A 422 20.15 -8.98 24.01
CA PRO A 422 19.24 -8.65 25.11
C PRO A 422 19.77 -7.54 26.03
N GLU A 423 21.08 -7.48 26.24
CA GLU A 423 21.73 -6.45 27.05
C GLU A 423 21.60 -5.06 26.37
N GLN A 424 21.78 -5.01 25.05
CA GLN A 424 21.61 -3.78 24.26
C GLN A 424 20.14 -3.33 24.22
N VAL A 425 19.19 -4.24 24.25
CA VAL A 425 17.77 -3.91 24.39
C VAL A 425 17.50 -3.30 25.78
N ALA A 426 17.98 -3.95 26.84
CA ALA A 426 17.78 -3.50 28.22
C ALA A 426 18.48 -2.18 28.54
N SER A 427 19.61 -1.90 27.88
CA SER A 427 20.38 -0.67 28.09
C SER A 427 19.79 0.57 27.42
N GLY A 428 18.80 0.43 26.54
CA GLY A 428 18.27 1.52 25.73
C GLY A 428 18.90 1.67 24.34
N GLU A 429 19.93 0.90 24.00
CA GLU A 429 20.61 1.00 22.71
C GLU A 429 19.68 0.70 21.53
N LEU A 430 18.79 -0.30 21.67
CA LEU A 430 17.76 -0.56 20.65
C LEU A 430 16.91 0.68 20.41
N CYS A 431 16.43 1.33 21.48
CA CYS A 431 15.62 2.55 21.39
C CYS A 431 16.37 3.66 20.63
N TYR A 432 17.63 3.86 20.94
CA TYR A 432 18.48 4.83 20.26
C TYR A 432 18.68 4.50 18.77
N ILE A 433 18.95 3.23 18.43
CA ILE A 433 19.12 2.78 17.04
C ILE A 433 17.87 3.05 16.21
N VAL A 434 16.69 2.70 16.71
CA VAL A 434 15.43 2.84 15.94
C VAL A 434 14.95 4.28 15.84
N ASN A 435 15.47 5.18 16.67
CA ASN A 435 15.35 6.63 16.54
C ASN A 435 16.42 7.24 15.60
N GLY A 436 17.09 6.43 14.79
CA GLY A 436 18.09 6.94 13.86
C GLY A 436 19.39 7.36 14.50
N LYS A 437 19.69 6.84 15.69
CA LYS A 437 20.84 7.23 16.52
C LYS A 437 20.82 8.70 16.95
N SER A 438 19.62 9.19 17.22
CA SER A 438 19.38 10.56 17.72
C SER A 438 18.49 10.53 18.96
N SER A 439 18.70 11.48 19.85
CA SER A 439 17.80 11.79 20.97
C SER A 439 16.85 12.95 20.65
N ASP A 440 17.00 13.58 19.47
CA ASP A 440 16.18 14.69 19.04
C ASP A 440 14.86 14.20 18.44
N ASN A 441 13.73 14.69 18.97
CA ASN A 441 12.38 14.32 18.53
C ASN A 441 12.17 12.80 18.38
N PRO A 442 12.48 12.00 19.41
CA PRO A 442 12.40 10.54 19.32
C PRO A 442 10.96 10.08 19.09
N VAL A 443 10.78 9.07 18.27
CA VAL A 443 9.52 8.35 18.08
C VAL A 443 9.39 7.22 19.10
N TRP A 444 10.50 6.56 19.41
CA TRP A 444 10.59 5.49 20.37
C TRP A 444 11.12 5.99 21.71
N HIS A 445 10.51 5.53 22.78
CA HIS A 445 10.83 5.89 24.15
C HIS A 445 11.10 4.64 24.98
N GLN A 446 11.95 4.72 25.96
CA GLN A 446 12.23 3.61 26.88
C GLN A 446 12.70 4.13 28.23
N THR A 447 12.01 3.76 29.31
CA THR A 447 12.50 3.96 30.68
C THR A 447 13.50 2.86 31.01
N ILE A 448 14.80 3.18 30.94
CA ILE A 448 15.88 2.21 31.16
C ILE A 448 15.78 1.63 32.57
N GLY A 449 15.83 0.29 32.66
CA GLY A 449 15.69 -0.44 33.91
C GLY A 449 14.24 -0.74 34.33
N THR A 450 13.24 -0.21 33.59
CA THR A 450 11.82 -0.46 33.84
C THR A 450 11.15 -1.09 32.64
N ASP A 451 11.31 -0.48 31.46
CA ASP A 451 10.70 -0.97 30.23
C ASP A 451 11.57 -2.08 29.62
N ALA A 452 10.94 -3.22 29.33
CA ALA A 452 11.62 -4.32 28.66
C ALA A 452 12.00 -4.01 27.22
N TYR A 453 11.27 -3.09 26.56
CA TYR A 453 11.43 -2.74 25.15
C TYR A 453 11.09 -1.27 24.90
N PRO A 454 11.57 -0.68 23.76
CA PRO A 454 11.09 0.63 23.31
C PRO A 454 9.56 0.65 23.10
N THR A 455 8.94 1.78 23.39
CA THR A 455 7.49 2.01 23.24
C THR A 455 7.21 3.30 22.49
N LEU A 456 6.08 3.36 21.78
CA LEU A 456 5.61 4.57 21.09
C LEU A 456 4.84 5.53 21.99
N THR A 457 4.39 5.05 23.16
CA THR A 457 3.56 5.81 24.09
C THR A 457 4.31 6.33 25.32
N GLY A 458 5.60 6.00 25.42
CA GLY A 458 6.48 6.50 26.47
C GLY A 458 6.82 7.98 26.29
N THR A 459 7.49 8.52 27.28
CA THR A 459 8.00 9.91 27.26
C THR A 459 9.50 10.00 27.53
N ASP A 460 10.10 8.92 28.06
CA ASP A 460 11.49 8.94 28.45
C ASP A 460 12.39 8.80 27.23
N VAL A 461 13.15 9.82 26.99
CA VAL A 461 14.16 9.86 25.92
C VAL A 461 15.38 9.07 26.33
N VAL A 462 15.98 8.35 25.39
CA VAL A 462 17.25 7.65 25.59
C VAL A 462 18.38 8.51 25.02
N TYR A 463 19.27 8.92 25.88
CA TYR A 463 20.48 9.66 25.57
C TYR A 463 21.70 8.76 25.59
N VAL A 464 22.65 9.03 24.73
CA VAL A 464 23.96 8.41 24.78
C VAL A 464 24.76 9.05 25.91
N VAL A 465 25.35 8.24 26.79
CA VAL A 465 26.21 8.71 27.88
C VAL A 465 27.65 8.21 27.66
N GLY A 466 28.62 9.09 27.94
CA GLY A 466 30.04 8.82 27.65
C GLY A 466 30.45 9.36 26.26
N THR A 467 31.55 9.06 25.66
CA THR A 467 31.95 9.48 24.32
C THR A 467 31.56 8.41 23.30
N LYS A 468 30.65 8.73 22.38
CA LYS A 468 30.43 7.95 21.14
C LYS A 468 31.02 8.68 19.94
N ASN A 469 31.60 7.93 19.05
CA ASN A 469 31.94 8.43 17.73
C ASN A 469 30.66 8.69 16.92
N CYS A 470 30.73 9.56 15.94
CA CYS A 470 29.60 9.91 15.07
C CYS A 470 29.03 8.74 14.25
N ASP A 471 29.78 7.63 14.10
CA ASP A 471 29.34 6.40 13.47
C ASP A 471 28.60 5.45 14.46
N GLY A 472 28.43 5.89 15.70
CA GLY A 472 27.81 5.10 16.76
C GLY A 472 28.74 4.07 17.38
N THR A 473 30.02 4.01 16.97
CA THR A 473 31.00 3.18 17.66
C THR A 473 31.39 3.80 19.00
N ASP A 474 31.83 2.96 19.93
CA ASP A 474 32.18 3.38 21.28
C ASP A 474 33.39 4.26 21.29
N GLY A 475 33.28 5.39 21.98
CA GLY A 475 34.41 6.19 22.40
C GLY A 475 34.94 5.70 23.76
N ASP A 476 35.74 6.53 24.42
CA ASP A 476 36.46 6.15 25.67
C ASP A 476 35.52 5.86 26.86
N SER A 477 34.26 6.30 26.83
CA SER A 477 33.22 5.87 27.77
C SER A 477 31.86 5.90 27.10
N PHE A 478 31.11 4.80 27.18
CA PHE A 478 29.91 4.60 26.40
C PHE A 478 28.81 3.89 27.19
N GLY A 479 27.59 4.40 27.05
CA GLY A 479 26.38 3.83 27.63
C GLY A 479 25.14 4.61 27.21
N PHE A 480 24.01 4.30 27.83
CA PHE A 480 22.72 4.97 27.59
C PHE A 480 22.08 5.37 28.92
N SER A 481 21.34 6.47 28.94
CA SER A 481 20.67 7.01 30.12
C SER A 481 19.36 7.70 29.72
N ASN A 482 18.39 7.80 30.64
CA ASN A 482 17.23 8.68 30.48
C ASN A 482 17.50 10.12 30.99
N VAL A 483 18.68 10.37 31.52
CA VAL A 483 19.09 11.73 31.94
C VAL A 483 20.11 12.25 30.94
N ASP A 484 19.82 13.43 30.39
CA ASP A 484 20.76 14.15 29.56
C ASP A 484 21.85 14.80 30.46
N GLU A 485 22.85 14.04 30.82
CA GLU A 485 23.99 14.50 31.64
C GLU A 485 25.09 15.15 30.78
N GLY A 486 24.71 15.81 29.69
CA GLY A 486 25.65 16.49 28.81
C GLY A 486 26.52 15.52 28.02
N PHE A 487 25.98 14.37 27.72
CA PHE A 487 26.65 13.36 26.93
C PHE A 487 26.77 13.81 25.48
N GLN A 488 27.94 13.71 24.94
CA GLN A 488 28.21 14.19 23.59
C GLN A 488 28.65 13.02 22.70
N GLN A 489 27.78 12.69 21.76
CA GLN A 489 28.25 12.14 20.51
C GLN A 489 29.27 13.14 19.93
N THR A 490 30.47 12.69 19.60
CA THR A 490 31.44 13.57 18.94
C THR A 490 30.84 14.06 17.63
N PRO A 491 30.80 15.36 17.37
CA PRO A 491 30.34 15.88 16.10
C PRO A 491 31.07 15.22 14.95
N HIS A 492 30.45 15.15 13.79
CA HIS A 492 31.14 14.70 12.59
C HIS A 492 32.42 15.52 12.37
N GLN A 493 33.55 14.86 12.23
CA GLN A 493 34.83 15.48 11.89
C GLN A 493 34.95 15.55 10.36
N ILE A 494 34.27 16.52 9.77
CA ILE A 494 34.20 16.64 8.30
C ILE A 494 35.54 17.10 7.74
N ASP A 495 36.15 16.28 6.91
CA ASP A 495 37.29 16.67 6.09
C ASP A 495 36.80 17.61 4.97
N ALA A 496 37.28 18.85 4.98
CA ALA A 496 36.86 19.85 4.03
C ALA A 496 37.18 19.54 2.56
N SER A 497 38.15 18.66 2.31
CA SER A 497 38.52 18.23 0.95
C SER A 497 37.60 17.15 0.40
N THR A 498 37.04 16.31 1.23
CA THR A 498 36.15 15.20 0.85
C THR A 498 34.69 15.47 1.16
N GLY A 499 34.39 16.38 2.09
CA GLY A 499 33.03 16.61 2.60
C GLY A 499 32.48 15.43 3.41
N LEU A 500 33.33 14.50 3.80
CA LEU A 500 32.99 13.30 4.54
C LEU A 500 33.64 13.31 5.93
N CYS A 501 32.97 12.74 6.89
CA CYS A 501 33.52 12.56 8.21
C CYS A 501 34.71 11.60 8.18
N SER A 502 35.84 12.02 8.74
CA SER A 502 37.05 11.19 8.85
C SER A 502 36.89 9.95 9.73
N VAL A 503 35.84 9.92 10.56
CA VAL A 503 35.54 8.81 11.48
C VAL A 503 34.55 7.82 10.86
N CYS A 504 33.36 8.30 10.42
CA CYS A 504 32.28 7.43 9.93
C CYS A 504 32.19 7.38 8.39
N GLY A 505 32.92 8.25 7.68
CA GLY A 505 32.89 8.28 6.22
C GLY A 505 31.61 8.86 5.63
N GLN A 506 30.70 9.43 6.42
CA GLN A 506 29.44 10.00 5.96
C GLN A 506 29.52 11.53 5.87
N PRO A 507 28.71 12.18 5.01
CA PRO A 507 28.49 13.61 5.10
C PRO A 507 27.89 14.02 6.44
N ASP A 508 27.96 15.29 6.78
CA ASP A 508 27.24 15.87 7.92
C ASP A 508 25.75 15.94 7.64
N GLU A 509 24.95 16.06 8.68
CA GLU A 509 23.47 16.09 8.60
C GLU A 509 22.95 17.34 9.31
N ASP A 510 21.93 18.00 8.73
CA ASP A 510 21.29 19.15 9.38
C ASP A 510 20.15 18.70 10.32
N GLU A 511 19.57 19.69 11.03
CA GLU A 511 18.47 19.47 11.99
C GLU A 511 17.18 18.92 11.33
N ASP A 512 17.04 19.05 10.00
CA ASP A 512 15.91 18.54 9.21
C ASP A 512 16.16 17.12 8.67
N GLY A 513 17.30 16.51 8.95
CA GLY A 513 17.68 15.18 8.48
C GLY A 513 18.18 15.15 7.04
N TYR A 514 18.68 16.28 6.52
CA TYR A 514 19.32 16.33 5.21
C TYR A 514 20.83 16.19 5.35
N LEU A 515 21.41 15.26 4.60
CA LEU A 515 22.85 15.15 4.46
C LEU A 515 23.41 16.37 3.71
N LEU A 516 24.42 17.00 4.27
CA LEU A 516 25.02 18.23 3.75
C LEU A 516 26.13 17.90 2.75
N ILE A 517 25.90 18.21 1.49
CA ILE A 517 26.80 17.85 0.40
C ILE A 517 27.56 19.09 -0.07
N SER A 518 28.83 19.16 0.27
CA SER A 518 29.71 20.30 -0.05
C SER A 518 30.78 19.98 -1.09
N THR A 519 30.97 18.70 -1.47
CA THR A 519 32.05 18.26 -2.36
C THR A 519 31.57 17.19 -3.36
N PRO A 520 32.31 17.00 -4.48
CA PRO A 520 32.07 15.90 -5.41
C PRO A 520 32.14 14.51 -4.74
N GLN A 521 33.06 14.33 -3.79
CA GLN A 521 33.21 13.06 -3.08
C GLN A 521 32.01 12.74 -2.22
N ALA A 522 31.48 13.73 -1.49
CA ALA A 522 30.26 13.56 -0.70
C ALA A 522 29.04 13.20 -1.59
N LEU A 523 28.92 13.82 -2.77
CA LEU A 523 27.86 13.48 -3.72
C LEU A 523 28.05 12.07 -4.31
N ARG A 524 29.28 11.65 -4.59
CA ARG A 524 29.59 10.27 -5.01
C ARG A 524 29.24 9.24 -3.92
N TRP A 525 29.55 9.58 -2.67
CA TRP A 525 29.16 8.72 -1.54
C TRP A 525 27.63 8.51 -1.50
N VAL A 526 26.84 9.57 -1.68
CA VAL A 526 25.36 9.46 -1.77
C VAL A 526 24.96 8.54 -2.91
N ALA A 527 25.56 8.71 -4.10
CA ALA A 527 25.28 7.86 -5.25
C ALA A 527 25.60 6.38 -4.97
N GLU A 528 26.70 6.09 -4.30
CA GLU A 528 27.12 4.72 -3.94
C GLU A 528 26.14 4.08 -2.93
N GLN A 529 25.73 4.82 -1.90
CA GLN A 529 24.77 4.31 -0.92
C GLN A 529 23.43 3.95 -1.55
N ILE A 530 22.94 4.80 -2.43
CA ILE A 530 21.68 4.58 -3.15
C ILE A 530 21.83 3.43 -4.14
N ASN A 531 22.87 3.45 -4.95
CA ASN A 531 23.11 2.47 -6.02
C ASN A 531 23.41 1.07 -5.51
N SER A 532 23.91 0.94 -4.28
CA SER A 532 24.09 -0.36 -3.59
C SER A 532 22.82 -0.87 -2.92
N GLY A 533 21.78 -0.03 -2.81
CA GLY A 533 20.55 -0.35 -2.07
C GLY A 533 20.67 -0.21 -0.55
N ALA A 534 21.78 0.32 -0.06
CA ALA A 534 21.97 0.49 1.37
C ALA A 534 21.00 1.54 1.96
N ARG A 535 20.75 2.64 1.23
CA ARG A 535 19.89 3.74 1.68
C ARG A 535 19.26 4.47 0.48
N THR A 536 18.17 3.97 -0.08
CA THR A 536 17.53 4.54 -1.29
C THR A 536 16.70 5.80 -1.04
N SER A 537 16.28 6.04 0.21
CA SER A 537 15.39 7.16 0.61
C SER A 537 16.12 8.27 1.38
N MET A 538 17.42 8.44 1.16
CA MET A 538 18.18 9.53 1.79
C MET A 538 17.70 10.90 1.31
N ASN A 539 17.57 11.82 2.27
CA ASN A 539 17.43 13.23 1.97
C ASN A 539 18.82 13.89 1.97
N PHE A 540 19.09 14.72 0.98
CA PHE A 540 20.37 15.46 0.95
C PHE A 540 20.21 16.83 0.31
N ARG A 541 21.09 17.73 0.73
CA ARG A 541 21.10 19.14 0.30
C ARG A 541 22.50 19.54 -0.15
N LEU A 542 22.59 20.21 -1.30
CA LEU A 542 23.85 20.84 -1.70
C LEU A 542 24.08 22.10 -0.85
N THR A 543 25.29 22.26 -0.35
CA THR A 543 25.73 23.43 0.43
C THR A 543 26.78 24.26 -0.30
N SER A 544 27.21 23.79 -1.48
CA SER A 544 28.12 24.49 -2.38
C SER A 544 27.90 24.08 -3.83
N ASN A 545 28.45 24.82 -4.76
CA ASN A 545 28.54 24.36 -6.14
C ASN A 545 29.44 23.11 -6.23
N ILE A 546 29.04 22.13 -7.04
CA ILE A 546 29.74 20.86 -7.17
C ILE A 546 30.37 20.76 -8.58
N ASP A 547 31.68 20.67 -8.62
CA ASP A 547 32.45 20.41 -9.84
C ASP A 547 32.75 18.93 -9.97
N LEU A 548 32.09 18.24 -10.93
CA LEU A 548 32.25 16.80 -11.18
C LEU A 548 33.34 16.48 -12.22
N SER A 549 34.27 17.41 -12.47
CA SER A 549 35.38 17.15 -13.37
C SER A 549 36.25 15.96 -12.93
N GLY A 550 36.87 15.30 -13.90
CA GLY A 550 37.88 14.26 -13.68
C GLY A 550 37.43 12.82 -13.87
N GLU A 551 36.18 12.47 -13.61
CA GLU A 551 35.67 11.12 -13.78
C GLU A 551 34.21 11.14 -14.28
N ASN A 552 33.83 10.11 -15.03
CA ASN A 552 32.46 9.93 -15.45
C ASN A 552 31.54 9.83 -14.22
N TRP A 553 30.42 10.52 -14.30
CA TRP A 553 29.40 10.46 -13.26
C TRP A 553 28.57 9.18 -13.36
N THR A 554 28.43 8.47 -12.25
CA THR A 554 27.47 7.37 -12.13
C THR A 554 26.14 7.95 -11.65
N PRO A 555 25.06 7.84 -12.42
CA PRO A 555 23.75 8.38 -12.04
C PRO A 555 23.28 7.89 -10.68
N ILE A 556 22.66 8.77 -9.91
CA ILE A 556 22.05 8.43 -8.62
C ILE A 556 20.78 7.63 -8.86
N GLY A 557 20.69 6.44 -8.26
CA GLY A 557 19.57 5.53 -8.44
C GLY A 557 19.62 4.75 -9.76
N ASN A 558 19.27 3.51 -9.73
CA ASN A 558 19.23 2.60 -10.87
C ASN A 558 17.90 1.80 -10.85
N ASP A 559 17.67 0.94 -11.86
CA ASP A 559 16.42 0.18 -11.96
C ASP A 559 16.22 -0.85 -10.83
N THR A 560 17.28 -1.25 -10.17
CA THR A 560 17.22 -2.15 -9.01
C THR A 560 16.96 -1.36 -7.72
N TYR A 561 17.64 -0.22 -7.60
CA TYR A 561 17.62 0.65 -6.42
C TYR A 561 17.35 2.10 -6.86
N PRO A 562 16.09 2.43 -7.17
CA PRO A 562 15.72 3.79 -7.56
C PRO A 562 15.88 4.75 -6.37
N PHE A 563 16.20 6.00 -6.67
CA PHE A 563 16.18 7.04 -5.66
C PHE A 563 14.74 7.36 -5.24
N SER A 564 14.49 7.40 -3.93
CA SER A 564 13.16 7.66 -3.36
C SER A 564 13.15 8.72 -2.22
N GLY A 565 14.24 9.45 -2.05
CA GLY A 565 14.39 10.54 -1.07
C GLY A 565 14.13 11.92 -1.66
N ASN A 566 14.52 12.95 -0.91
CA ASN A 566 14.44 14.35 -1.34
C ASN A 566 15.83 14.93 -1.57
N MET A 567 15.99 15.65 -2.68
CA MET A 567 17.21 16.39 -2.99
C MET A 567 16.89 17.87 -3.10
N ASP A 568 17.50 18.66 -2.24
CA ASP A 568 17.49 20.12 -2.30
C ASP A 568 18.81 20.60 -2.90
N GLY A 569 18.76 21.18 -4.08
CA GLY A 569 19.94 21.73 -4.74
C GLY A 569 20.49 22.98 -4.08
N GLY A 570 19.79 23.60 -3.10
CA GLY A 570 20.22 24.78 -2.39
C GLY A 570 20.51 26.00 -3.29
N ARG A 571 19.98 25.97 -4.53
CA ARG A 571 20.29 26.89 -5.64
C ARG A 571 21.76 26.88 -6.07
N HIS A 572 22.44 25.77 -5.81
CA HIS A 572 23.80 25.53 -6.25
C HIS A 572 23.85 24.93 -7.66
N THR A 573 25.05 24.96 -8.23
CA THR A 573 25.30 24.51 -9.61
C THR A 573 26.12 23.22 -9.62
N ILE A 574 25.73 22.28 -10.46
CA ILE A 574 26.54 21.13 -10.87
C ILE A 574 27.24 21.50 -12.19
N SER A 575 28.55 21.38 -12.23
CA SER A 575 29.39 21.68 -13.37
C SER A 575 30.29 20.50 -13.75
N ASN A 576 30.74 20.46 -15.01
CA ASN A 576 31.67 19.47 -15.57
C ASN A 576 31.25 18.00 -15.39
N MET A 577 29.96 17.75 -15.19
CA MET A 577 29.43 16.39 -15.10
C MET A 577 29.45 15.74 -16.48
N ILE A 578 30.10 14.60 -16.61
CA ILE A 578 30.09 13.75 -17.80
C ILE A 578 29.37 12.44 -17.46
N VAL A 579 28.24 12.19 -18.10
CA VAL A 579 27.53 10.91 -18.01
C VAL A 579 27.68 10.16 -19.31
N GLU A 580 28.26 8.96 -19.28
CA GLU A 580 28.24 8.00 -20.36
C GLU A 580 27.67 6.67 -19.83
N SER A 581 26.43 6.35 -20.21
CA SER A 581 25.73 5.16 -19.72
C SER A 581 25.24 4.28 -20.86
N ALA A 582 25.34 2.97 -20.68
CA ALA A 582 24.77 1.99 -21.59
C ALA A 582 23.23 1.89 -21.49
N ASN A 583 22.64 2.50 -20.47
CA ASN A 583 21.21 2.44 -20.18
C ASN A 583 20.64 3.84 -19.91
N VAL A 584 20.05 3.99 -18.74
CA VAL A 584 19.44 5.22 -18.24
C VAL A 584 20.51 6.22 -17.84
N ALA A 585 20.38 7.48 -18.24
CA ALA A 585 21.40 8.51 -18.03
C ALA A 585 20.80 9.84 -17.57
N GLY A 586 21.47 10.50 -16.62
CA GLY A 586 21.13 11.77 -16.02
C GLY A 586 22.01 12.05 -14.79
N LEU A 587 21.81 13.15 -14.08
CA LEU A 587 22.32 13.29 -12.72
C LEU A 587 21.75 12.17 -11.85
N PHE A 588 20.44 11.93 -12.00
CA PHE A 588 19.74 10.76 -11.50
C PHE A 588 19.46 9.77 -12.63
N GLY A 589 19.66 8.48 -12.37
CA GLY A 589 19.31 7.42 -13.31
C GLY A 589 17.81 7.13 -13.21
N THR A 590 17.39 6.38 -12.19
CA THR A 590 15.98 6.05 -11.91
C THR A 590 15.54 6.67 -10.58
N VAL A 591 14.43 7.39 -10.64
CA VAL A 591 13.75 7.99 -9.47
C VAL A 591 12.37 7.37 -9.34
N GLU A 592 11.96 6.98 -8.14
CA GLU A 592 10.65 6.36 -7.91
C GLU A 592 9.71 7.24 -7.10
N LYS A 593 10.22 7.94 -6.09
CA LYS A 593 9.46 8.81 -5.19
C LYS A 593 10.36 9.94 -4.70
N GLY A 594 9.76 11.06 -4.26
CA GLY A 594 10.50 12.14 -3.62
C GLY A 594 10.51 13.43 -4.43
N SER A 595 11.36 14.37 -4.01
CA SER A 595 11.46 15.69 -4.64
C SER A 595 12.88 16.02 -5.05
N LEU A 596 13.02 16.70 -6.19
CA LEU A 596 14.27 17.25 -6.70
C LEU A 596 14.04 18.74 -7.01
N HIS A 597 14.69 19.64 -6.30
CA HIS A 597 14.41 21.05 -6.47
C HIS A 597 15.63 21.97 -6.27
N ASP A 598 15.48 23.22 -6.74
CA ASP A 598 16.42 24.32 -6.52
C ASP A 598 17.85 24.01 -7.02
N LEU A 599 18.00 23.49 -8.24
CA LEU A 599 19.28 23.04 -8.81
C LEU A 599 19.53 23.63 -10.20
N LEU A 600 20.79 23.93 -10.49
CA LEU A 600 21.27 24.22 -11.85
C LEU A 600 22.30 23.18 -12.29
N ILE A 601 22.09 22.57 -13.45
CA ILE A 601 23.08 21.78 -14.18
C ILE A 601 23.55 22.65 -15.35
N ASP A 602 24.80 23.07 -15.32
CA ASP A 602 25.29 24.08 -16.26
C ASP A 602 25.74 23.51 -17.62
N ALA A 603 26.11 24.41 -18.53
CA ALA A 603 26.48 24.07 -19.89
C ALA A 603 27.83 23.33 -20.04
N SER A 604 28.64 23.25 -18.97
CA SER A 604 29.88 22.46 -18.98
C SER A 604 29.62 20.96 -18.82
N CYS A 605 28.41 20.58 -18.42
CA CYS A 605 28.00 19.20 -18.27
C CYS A 605 27.65 18.56 -19.63
N SER A 606 27.65 17.23 -19.70
CA SER A 606 27.15 16.46 -20.84
C SER A 606 26.56 15.13 -20.40
N VAL A 607 25.42 14.76 -20.99
CA VAL A 607 24.75 13.50 -20.69
C VAL A 607 24.52 12.69 -21.96
N LYS A 608 25.04 11.47 -21.97
CA LYS A 608 24.95 10.54 -23.09
C LYS A 608 24.52 9.15 -22.58
N GLY A 609 23.49 8.59 -23.19
CA GLY A 609 22.97 7.26 -22.82
C GLY A 609 22.32 6.54 -23.96
N ALA A 610 21.87 5.30 -23.74
CA ALA A 610 21.33 4.45 -24.79
C ALA A 610 19.86 4.05 -24.60
N SER A 611 19.22 4.41 -23.48
CA SER A 611 17.81 4.09 -23.25
C SER A 611 17.01 5.35 -22.92
N TYR A 612 16.82 5.68 -21.66
CA TYR A 612 16.15 6.91 -21.22
C TYR A 612 17.19 7.91 -20.78
N VAL A 613 17.25 9.06 -21.44
CA VAL A 613 18.32 10.04 -21.27
C VAL A 613 17.71 11.41 -20.94
N GLY A 614 17.96 11.91 -19.76
CA GLY A 614 17.57 13.25 -19.33
C GLY A 614 18.73 13.96 -18.67
N GLY A 615 18.81 15.29 -18.75
CA GLY A 615 19.90 16.02 -18.11
C GLY A 615 19.85 15.89 -16.58
N LEU A 616 18.64 15.90 -16.01
CA LEU A 616 18.43 15.69 -14.58
C LEU A 616 18.10 14.21 -14.27
N VAL A 617 17.04 13.67 -14.86
CA VAL A 617 16.55 12.32 -14.56
C VAL A 617 16.44 11.52 -15.85
N GLY A 618 17.00 10.33 -15.87
CA GLY A 618 16.81 9.42 -16.99
C GLY A 618 15.41 8.81 -17.03
N HIS A 619 14.93 8.28 -15.91
CA HIS A 619 13.65 7.58 -15.82
C HIS A 619 12.95 7.85 -14.48
N THR A 620 11.64 8.20 -14.49
CA THR A 620 10.79 8.12 -13.30
C THR A 620 9.95 6.86 -13.32
N ARG A 621 10.01 6.06 -12.26
CA ARG A 621 9.28 4.79 -12.16
C ARG A 621 7.80 5.03 -11.89
N GLY A 622 6.91 4.25 -12.49
CA GLY A 622 5.47 4.47 -12.43
C GLY A 622 4.84 4.25 -11.06
N GLY A 623 3.75 4.96 -10.79
CA GLY A 623 2.89 4.79 -9.62
C GLY A 623 3.01 5.86 -8.53
N TYR A 624 4.08 6.65 -8.50
CA TYR A 624 4.31 7.71 -7.51
C TYR A 624 4.57 9.05 -8.15
N ILE A 625 4.21 10.10 -7.41
CA ILE A 625 4.49 11.48 -7.81
C ILE A 625 5.94 11.79 -7.41
N THR A 626 6.82 11.91 -8.40
CA THR A 626 8.10 12.58 -8.24
C THR A 626 7.89 14.08 -8.50
N GLU A 627 8.23 14.91 -7.54
CA GLU A 627 8.17 16.36 -7.71
C GLU A 627 9.52 16.88 -8.20
N ILE A 628 9.52 17.64 -9.30
CA ILE A 628 10.70 18.35 -9.82
C ILE A 628 10.35 19.82 -9.99
N ALA A 629 11.02 20.68 -9.24
CA ALA A 629 10.69 22.10 -9.20
C ALA A 629 11.94 23.00 -9.17
N ASN A 630 11.87 24.16 -9.80
CA ASN A 630 12.93 25.17 -9.79
C ASN A 630 14.29 24.62 -10.27
N VAL A 631 14.29 23.83 -11.34
CA VAL A 631 15.51 23.21 -11.87
C VAL A 631 15.85 23.79 -13.23
N GLY A 632 17.12 24.14 -13.41
CA GLY A 632 17.72 24.53 -14.69
C GLY A 632 18.66 23.43 -15.20
N VAL A 633 18.51 23.06 -16.47
CA VAL A 633 19.44 22.15 -17.15
C VAL A 633 19.90 22.79 -18.46
N MET A 634 21.19 23.06 -18.58
CA MET A 634 21.79 23.76 -19.72
C MET A 634 22.78 22.87 -20.51
N CYS A 635 22.90 21.62 -20.14
CA CYS A 635 23.85 20.70 -20.75
C CYS A 635 23.30 20.00 -22.00
N PRO A 636 24.15 19.61 -22.98
CA PRO A 636 23.74 18.76 -24.08
C PRO A 636 23.35 17.35 -23.61
N VAL A 637 22.22 16.89 -24.11
CA VAL A 637 21.70 15.54 -23.86
C VAL A 637 21.67 14.75 -25.14
N THR A 638 22.33 13.58 -25.18
CA THR A 638 22.47 12.75 -26.38
C THR A 638 22.01 11.32 -26.11
N ASN A 639 21.07 10.83 -26.92
CA ASN A 639 20.70 9.42 -26.95
C ASN A 639 21.38 8.71 -28.13
N VAL A 640 22.08 7.61 -27.87
CA VAL A 640 22.78 6.78 -28.87
C VAL A 640 22.17 5.38 -29.00
N GLY A 641 21.04 5.13 -28.38
CA GLY A 641 20.34 3.84 -28.44
C GLY A 641 19.57 3.62 -29.72
N VAL A 642 19.18 2.37 -29.96
CA VAL A 642 18.40 1.95 -31.13
C VAL A 642 17.08 1.31 -30.69
N GLY A 643 15.95 1.92 -31.09
CA GLY A 643 14.59 1.40 -30.81
C GLY A 643 14.13 1.57 -29.34
N GLY A 644 12.91 2.06 -29.14
CA GLY A 644 12.31 2.17 -27.81
C GLY A 644 13.01 3.12 -26.83
N THR A 645 13.78 4.08 -27.33
CA THR A 645 14.60 5.00 -26.53
C THR A 645 13.99 6.40 -26.48
N ALA A 646 14.26 7.15 -25.40
CA ALA A 646 13.78 8.53 -25.24
C ALA A 646 14.88 9.45 -24.72
N ALA A 647 14.88 10.71 -25.18
CA ALA A 647 15.76 11.75 -24.67
C ALA A 647 15.02 13.07 -24.50
N ALA A 648 15.34 13.79 -23.43
CA ALA A 648 14.85 15.13 -23.16
C ALA A 648 15.87 15.93 -22.33
N GLY A 649 15.75 17.25 -22.37
CA GLY A 649 16.62 18.12 -21.58
C GLY A 649 16.56 17.85 -20.08
N ILE A 650 15.40 17.51 -19.53
CA ILE A 650 15.20 17.32 -18.10
C ILE A 650 15.00 15.84 -17.75
N ILE A 651 13.96 15.19 -18.27
CA ILE A 651 13.57 13.81 -17.94
C ILE A 651 13.45 12.99 -19.21
N GLY A 652 14.21 11.91 -19.33
CA GLY A 652 14.17 11.03 -20.49
C GLY A 652 12.87 10.26 -20.63
N ASN A 653 12.36 9.67 -19.56
CA ASN A 653 11.06 9.00 -19.51
C ASN A 653 10.37 9.27 -18.19
N ALA A 654 9.19 9.88 -18.27
CA ALA A 654 8.35 10.18 -17.10
C ALA A 654 7.12 9.28 -17.08
N ASN A 655 7.08 8.31 -16.16
CA ASN A 655 5.89 7.50 -15.89
C ASN A 655 4.96 8.14 -14.84
N SER A 656 5.50 9.07 -14.04
CA SER A 656 4.73 9.90 -13.10
C SER A 656 5.58 11.11 -12.69
N GLY A 657 4.96 12.19 -12.26
CA GLY A 657 5.65 13.33 -11.68
C GLY A 657 4.93 14.67 -11.88
N ASN A 658 5.18 15.60 -10.93
CA ASN A 658 4.85 17.01 -11.05
C ASN A 658 6.10 17.78 -11.43
N ILE A 659 6.09 18.48 -12.55
CA ILE A 659 7.25 19.22 -13.06
C ILE A 659 6.84 20.70 -13.17
N THR A 660 7.49 21.56 -12.40
CA THR A 660 7.16 22.99 -12.32
C THR A 660 8.40 23.87 -12.31
N ASN A 661 8.28 25.10 -12.83
CA ASN A 661 9.33 26.11 -12.80
C ASN A 661 10.69 25.61 -13.37
N ILE A 662 10.65 25.04 -14.55
CA ILE A 662 11.81 24.42 -15.20
C ILE A 662 12.39 25.36 -16.27
N THR A 663 13.71 25.39 -16.34
CA THR A 663 14.46 26.05 -17.43
C THR A 663 15.40 25.02 -18.10
N ASN A 664 15.33 24.95 -19.42
CA ASN A 664 16.20 24.12 -20.24
C ASN A 664 16.78 24.92 -21.39
#